data_a785d2ad103a6ec9bcea6203c3f7f16d
#
_entry.id   a785d2ad103a6ec9bcea6203c3f7f16d
#
_cell.length_a   1.000
_cell.length_b   1.000
_cell.length_c   1.000
_cell.angle_alpha   90.00
_cell.angle_beta   90.00
_cell.angle_gamma   90.00
#
_symmetry.space_group_name_H-M   'P 1'
#
loop_
_entity.id
_entity.type
_entity.pdbx_description
1 polymer ?
#
loop_
_entity_poly.entity_id
_entity_poly.type
_entity_poly.pdbx_seq_one_letter_code
_entity_poly.pdbx_strand_id
1 'polypeptide(L)'
;MGAAKALPTRLYILARRQEKIMTGSNNPSLSRKMADAIRFLSMDAVQAAKSGHPGMPMGMADVATVLFSDFIRINPADPSWPDRDRFVLSAGHGSMLHYALNHLLGYDDMTMDQLRNFRQLGSITAGHPEYGVAKGIETTTGPLGQGLATSVGLALAERMMAAKFGASLVDHRTWVIAGDGCLQEGISHEAIDLAGHLKLGRLTVFWDDNSISIDGATNLSTSMNQLARFRAAGWQVLSVDGHDHDQIRDAINAAMASRKPSLIACKTTIGFGSPNLAGTAKTHGAPLGDDEIAATRQALGWEHAPFVIPNDVADGWAAAAERGLDEYDAWNARLAASPKRKRFEAALSGDLPPKLTRALKAYRKQLKDDAPKLATRQSSQKALEVISAATELTIGGSAVLSGSNLTRTGDMVPVTPGKYRGRYIHFGIREHGMAAAMNGMALHGGMIPYGGTFLVFTDYARGAIRLSALMKQRVVYVMTHDSIGLGEDGPTHQPVEHLAMLRATPNLMVFRPGDAVEVAEAWEVALSIKNAPSVLALSRQGTPTLRQENGTENMVMKGGYILREAPGKRDATIMATGTELGIAMEAADLLRDQYSVHAAVVSMPCWELFDQQDEAWRTRVLGDAPRIAVEAASGFGWSQYTGDHGGFVGMNSFGESAPRPSPL
;
A
#
# COMPACT_ATOMS: atom_id res chain seq x y z
N MET A 1 -29.27 -19.47 -24.21
CA MET A 1 -28.04 -20.12 -24.67
C MET A 1 -26.87 -19.31 -24.07
N GLY A 2 -26.06 -19.73 -23.13
CA GLY A 2 -25.64 -20.95 -22.57
C GLY A 2 -24.92 -20.67 -21.26
N ALA A 3 -25.41 -21.30 -20.22
CA ALA A 3 -24.75 -21.44 -18.93
C ALA A 3 -24.37 -22.92 -18.78
N ALA A 4 -23.24 -23.33 -19.29
CA ALA A 4 -22.70 -24.66 -19.08
C ALA A 4 -21.24 -24.74 -19.52
N LYS A 5 -20.31 -24.32 -18.66
CA LYS A 5 -18.89 -24.71 -18.78
C LYS A 5 -18.06 -24.55 -17.47
N ALA A 6 -18.72 -24.51 -16.31
CA ALA A 6 -18.01 -24.46 -15.02
C ALA A 6 -18.07 -25.77 -14.20
N LEU A 7 -18.47 -26.90 -14.80
CA LEU A 7 -18.65 -28.16 -14.07
C LEU A 7 -17.55 -29.24 -14.20
N PRO A 8 -16.49 -29.14 -15.03
CA PRO A 8 -15.54 -30.26 -15.11
C PRO A 8 -14.56 -30.35 -13.94
N THR A 9 -14.13 -29.22 -13.35
CA THR A 9 -13.06 -29.21 -12.33
C THR A 9 -13.54 -29.76 -10.99
N ARG A 10 -14.72 -29.40 -10.54
CA ARG A 10 -15.25 -29.82 -9.23
C ARG A 10 -15.65 -31.31 -9.20
N LEU A 11 -16.21 -31.84 -10.30
CA LEU A 11 -16.56 -33.26 -10.43
C LEU A 11 -15.30 -34.16 -10.63
N TYR A 12 -14.31 -33.68 -11.32
CA TYR A 12 -13.03 -34.38 -11.47
C TYR A 12 -12.27 -34.47 -10.14
N ILE A 13 -12.29 -33.40 -9.36
CA ILE A 13 -11.72 -33.35 -8.01
C ILE A 13 -12.46 -34.30 -7.05
N LEU A 14 -13.79 -34.34 -7.07
CA LEU A 14 -14.60 -35.22 -6.20
C LEU A 14 -14.48 -36.70 -6.53
N ALA A 15 -14.34 -37.05 -7.79
CA ALA A 15 -14.19 -38.47 -8.21
C ALA A 15 -12.81 -39.05 -7.80
N ARG A 16 -11.75 -38.25 -7.74
CA ARG A 16 -10.42 -38.66 -7.26
C ARG A 16 -10.31 -38.72 -5.73
N ARG A 17 -11.24 -38.08 -4.99
CA ARG A 17 -11.22 -38.03 -3.52
C ARG A 17 -11.35 -39.40 -2.85
N GLN A 18 -12.01 -40.35 -3.49
CA GLN A 18 -12.23 -41.71 -2.93
C GLN A 18 -11.02 -42.64 -3.09
N GLU A 19 -10.09 -42.38 -4.01
CA GLU A 19 -8.92 -43.24 -4.22
C GLU A 19 -7.66 -42.78 -3.45
N LYS A 20 -7.61 -41.55 -2.90
CA LYS A 20 -6.34 -40.92 -2.42
C LYS A 20 -6.17 -40.76 -0.92
N ILE A 21 -7.03 -41.30 -0.06
CA ILE A 21 -6.88 -41.18 1.42
C ILE A 21 -5.66 -41.98 1.97
N MET A 22 -4.92 -42.69 1.14
CA MET A 22 -3.83 -43.56 1.58
C MET A 22 -2.41 -43.22 1.09
N THR A 23 -2.17 -42.09 0.43
CA THR A 23 -0.78 -41.71 0.09
C THR A 23 -0.48 -40.32 0.69
N GLY A 24 0.02 -40.35 1.92
CA GLY A 24 0.32 -39.14 2.69
C GLY A 24 1.42 -38.28 2.07
N SER A 25 1.32 -36.97 2.36
CA SER A 25 2.25 -35.88 2.08
C SER A 25 3.69 -36.08 2.64
N ASN A 26 4.00 -37.21 3.25
CA ASN A 26 5.26 -37.51 3.87
C ASN A 26 6.21 -38.38 3.00
N ASN A 27 6.18 -38.23 1.66
CA ASN A 27 7.22 -38.83 0.82
C ASN A 27 8.32 -37.79 0.57
N PRO A 28 9.50 -37.89 1.23
CA PRO A 28 10.58 -36.91 1.09
C PRO A 28 11.06 -36.76 -0.37
N SER A 29 10.94 -37.79 -1.18
CA SER A 29 11.31 -37.75 -2.59
C SER A 29 10.33 -36.91 -3.41
N LEU A 30 9.02 -36.98 -3.13
CA LEU A 30 8.01 -36.17 -3.82
C LEU A 30 8.12 -34.70 -3.45
N SER A 31 8.28 -34.39 -2.16
CA SER A 31 8.40 -33.00 -1.68
C SER A 31 9.63 -32.29 -2.29
N ARG A 32 10.76 -33.01 -2.48
CA ARG A 32 11.94 -32.50 -3.20
C ARG A 32 11.64 -32.24 -4.67
N LYS A 33 10.97 -33.14 -5.37
CA LYS A 33 10.55 -32.92 -6.76
C LYS A 33 9.58 -31.74 -6.90
N MET A 34 8.71 -31.54 -5.92
CA MET A 34 7.82 -30.36 -5.88
C MET A 34 8.62 -29.05 -5.79
N ALA A 35 9.70 -29.02 -4.99
CA ALA A 35 10.61 -27.88 -4.93
C ALA A 35 11.39 -27.71 -6.25
N ASP A 36 11.83 -28.82 -6.86
CA ASP A 36 12.53 -28.78 -8.14
C ASP A 36 11.64 -28.24 -9.26
N ALA A 37 10.34 -28.52 -9.24
CA ALA A 37 9.39 -27.90 -10.20
C ALA A 37 9.43 -26.37 -10.14
N ILE A 38 9.49 -25.77 -8.94
CA ILE A 38 9.65 -24.33 -8.76
C ILE A 38 10.97 -23.85 -9.38
N ARG A 39 12.08 -24.57 -9.10
CA ARG A 39 13.40 -24.24 -9.64
C ARG A 39 13.40 -24.23 -11.15
N PHE A 40 12.87 -25.31 -11.77
CA PHE A 40 12.86 -25.46 -13.22
C PHE A 40 11.94 -24.47 -13.92
N LEU A 41 10.73 -24.24 -13.42
CA LEU A 41 9.85 -23.19 -13.96
C LEU A 41 10.50 -21.81 -13.88
N SER A 42 11.20 -21.52 -12.78
CA SER A 42 11.84 -20.22 -12.58
C SER A 42 13.01 -20.00 -13.52
N MET A 43 13.93 -20.97 -13.63
CA MET A 43 15.07 -20.80 -14.52
C MET A 43 14.69 -20.86 -15.99
N ASP A 44 13.73 -21.72 -16.38
CA ASP A 44 13.24 -21.81 -17.75
C ASP A 44 12.57 -20.51 -18.20
N ALA A 45 11.72 -19.89 -17.35
CA ALA A 45 11.06 -18.63 -17.67
C ALA A 45 12.06 -17.46 -17.77
N VAL A 46 13.03 -17.40 -16.86
CA VAL A 46 14.09 -16.38 -16.91
C VAL A 46 14.97 -16.56 -18.16
N GLN A 47 15.29 -17.80 -18.53
CA GLN A 47 16.06 -18.09 -19.74
C GLN A 47 15.29 -17.73 -21.01
N ALA A 48 14.00 -18.09 -21.08
CA ALA A 48 13.14 -17.75 -22.22
C ALA A 48 13.01 -16.22 -22.39
N ALA A 49 12.85 -15.49 -21.29
CA ALA A 49 12.78 -14.03 -21.30
C ALA A 49 14.13 -13.34 -21.53
N LYS A 50 15.26 -14.08 -21.39
CA LYS A 50 16.64 -13.53 -21.37
C LYS A 50 16.80 -12.41 -20.34
N SER A 51 15.98 -12.41 -19.31
CA SER A 51 15.91 -11.37 -18.26
C SER A 51 15.21 -11.90 -17.02
N GLY A 52 15.75 -11.63 -15.84
CA GLY A 52 15.13 -11.99 -14.57
C GLY A 52 16.14 -12.47 -13.52
N HIS A 53 15.61 -12.97 -12.40
CA HIS A 53 16.39 -13.30 -11.22
C HIS A 53 16.09 -14.77 -10.82
N PRO A 54 16.83 -15.76 -11.31
CA PRO A 54 16.55 -17.18 -11.04
C PRO A 54 17.07 -17.64 -9.69
N GLY A 55 18.12 -16.98 -9.15
CA GLY A 55 18.90 -17.51 -8.03
C GLY A 55 18.13 -17.62 -6.73
N MET A 56 17.36 -16.59 -6.34
CA MET A 56 16.53 -16.61 -5.13
C MET A 56 15.37 -17.62 -5.24
N PRO A 57 14.59 -17.69 -6.32
CA PRO A 57 13.61 -18.75 -6.52
C PRO A 57 14.17 -20.16 -6.38
N MET A 58 15.35 -20.41 -6.93
CA MET A 58 16.01 -21.71 -6.82
C MET A 58 16.46 -22.02 -5.39
N GLY A 59 16.97 -21.01 -4.65
CA GLY A 59 17.41 -21.15 -3.27
C GLY A 59 16.25 -21.37 -2.30
N MET A 60 15.16 -20.62 -2.46
CA MET A 60 14.02 -20.63 -1.55
C MET A 60 12.93 -21.66 -1.91
N ALA A 61 13.13 -22.47 -2.94
CA ALA A 61 12.14 -23.43 -3.41
C ALA A 61 11.72 -24.44 -2.33
N ASP A 62 12.66 -24.93 -1.51
CA ASP A 62 12.35 -25.86 -0.42
C ASP A 62 11.50 -25.22 0.67
N VAL A 63 11.88 -24.01 1.11
CA VAL A 63 11.12 -23.23 2.11
C VAL A 63 9.70 -22.95 1.62
N ALA A 64 9.57 -22.52 0.36
CA ALA A 64 8.28 -22.25 -0.25
C ALA A 64 7.43 -23.51 -0.39
N THR A 65 8.05 -24.65 -0.76
CA THR A 65 7.35 -25.93 -0.87
C THR A 65 6.77 -26.34 0.47
N VAL A 66 7.55 -26.35 1.54
CA VAL A 66 7.05 -26.73 2.88
C VAL A 66 5.96 -25.78 3.34
N LEU A 67 6.13 -24.45 3.16
CA LEU A 67 5.11 -23.48 3.54
C LEU A 67 3.79 -23.73 2.81
N PHE A 68 3.83 -23.88 1.50
CA PHE A 68 2.61 -23.96 0.69
C PHE A 68 1.98 -25.36 0.71
N SER A 69 2.76 -26.44 0.83
CA SER A 69 2.20 -27.78 0.93
C SER A 69 1.59 -28.08 2.30
N ASP A 70 2.19 -27.59 3.39
CA ASP A 70 1.84 -28.07 4.74
C ASP A 70 1.09 -27.04 5.60
N PHE A 71 1.24 -25.71 5.35
CA PHE A 71 0.82 -24.69 6.32
C PHE A 71 -0.13 -23.62 5.80
N ILE A 72 0.18 -22.99 4.67
CA ILE A 72 -0.57 -21.82 4.20
C ILE A 72 -2.04 -22.16 3.89
N ARG A 73 -2.96 -21.30 4.30
CA ARG A 73 -4.40 -21.45 4.09
C ARG A 73 -4.84 -20.52 2.97
N ILE A 74 -5.01 -21.05 1.78
CA ILE A 74 -5.44 -20.32 0.58
C ILE A 74 -6.51 -21.13 -0.17
N ASN A 75 -7.27 -20.45 -1.02
CA ASN A 75 -8.16 -21.07 -1.98
C ASN A 75 -7.90 -20.46 -3.36
N PRO A 76 -7.18 -21.14 -4.27
CA PRO A 76 -6.92 -20.62 -5.61
C PRO A 76 -8.18 -20.33 -6.43
N ALA A 77 -9.30 -21.02 -6.16
CA ALA A 77 -10.58 -20.78 -6.81
C ALA A 77 -11.31 -19.53 -6.29
N ASP A 78 -11.02 -19.08 -5.06
CA ASP A 78 -11.48 -17.82 -4.49
C ASP A 78 -10.32 -17.06 -3.81
N PRO A 79 -9.44 -16.42 -4.60
CA PRO A 79 -8.32 -15.65 -4.09
C PRO A 79 -8.73 -14.40 -3.31
N SER A 80 -10.02 -14.09 -3.27
CA SER A 80 -10.58 -12.99 -2.49
C SER A 80 -11.08 -13.41 -1.09
N TRP A 81 -11.00 -14.69 -0.73
CA TRP A 81 -11.40 -15.18 0.59
C TRP A 81 -10.86 -14.32 1.73
N PRO A 82 -11.72 -13.71 2.56
CA PRO A 82 -11.26 -12.72 3.54
C PRO A 82 -10.31 -13.28 4.61
N ASP A 83 -10.47 -14.54 5.01
CA ASP A 83 -9.66 -15.19 6.05
C ASP A 83 -8.56 -16.10 5.48
N ARG A 84 -8.20 -15.94 4.19
CA ARG A 84 -7.03 -16.58 3.62
C ARG A 84 -5.75 -16.04 4.27
N ASP A 85 -4.73 -16.87 4.37
CA ASP A 85 -3.40 -16.37 4.71
C ASP A 85 -2.86 -15.42 3.62
N ARG A 86 -2.02 -14.49 4.02
CA ARG A 86 -1.37 -13.53 3.11
C ARG A 86 0.07 -13.96 2.87
N PHE A 87 0.44 -14.15 1.62
CA PHE A 87 1.83 -14.39 1.24
C PHE A 87 2.40 -13.15 0.53
N VAL A 88 3.54 -12.66 1.01
CA VAL A 88 4.22 -11.50 0.47
C VAL A 88 5.66 -11.85 0.11
N LEU A 89 5.98 -11.76 -1.16
CA LEU A 89 7.36 -11.85 -1.64
C LEU A 89 8.00 -10.46 -1.58
N SER A 90 8.61 -10.11 -0.44
CA SER A 90 9.30 -8.82 -0.26
C SER A 90 10.55 -8.71 -1.13
N ALA A 91 11.25 -9.82 -1.37
CA ALA A 91 12.30 -9.94 -2.37
C ALA A 91 11.69 -10.05 -3.78
N GLY A 92 10.97 -9.01 -4.22
CA GLY A 92 10.12 -9.04 -5.41
C GLY A 92 10.85 -9.32 -6.72
N HIS A 93 12.18 -9.16 -6.78
CA HIS A 93 12.98 -9.55 -7.93
C HIS A 93 12.90 -11.05 -8.22
N GLY A 94 12.71 -11.91 -7.20
CA GLY A 94 12.46 -13.33 -7.36
C GLY A 94 11.02 -13.69 -7.74
N SER A 95 10.33 -12.85 -8.49
CA SER A 95 8.90 -12.96 -8.83
C SER A 95 8.50 -14.32 -9.39
N MET A 96 9.39 -15.00 -10.11
CA MET A 96 9.12 -16.34 -10.64
C MET A 96 8.85 -17.39 -9.56
N LEU A 97 9.36 -17.23 -8.33
CA LEU A 97 8.96 -18.08 -7.21
C LEU A 97 7.44 -18.01 -6.99
N HIS A 98 6.90 -16.80 -6.94
CA HIS A 98 5.46 -16.58 -6.69
C HIS A 98 4.61 -17.05 -7.88
N TYR A 99 5.04 -16.74 -9.11
CA TYR A 99 4.31 -17.16 -10.31
C TYR A 99 4.31 -18.68 -10.51
N ALA A 100 5.45 -19.34 -10.28
CA ALA A 100 5.54 -20.80 -10.31
C ALA A 100 4.60 -21.43 -9.26
N LEU A 101 4.59 -20.92 -8.03
CA LEU A 101 3.67 -21.37 -6.98
C LEU A 101 2.21 -21.19 -7.38
N ASN A 102 1.82 -20.01 -7.90
CA ASN A 102 0.44 -19.77 -8.31
C ASN A 102 0.01 -20.71 -9.45
N HIS A 103 0.91 -20.98 -10.40
CA HIS A 103 0.65 -21.95 -11.45
C HIS A 103 0.45 -23.37 -10.90
N LEU A 104 1.39 -23.83 -10.08
CA LEU A 104 1.37 -25.17 -9.51
C LEU A 104 0.18 -25.42 -8.59
N LEU A 105 -0.28 -24.40 -7.88
CA LEU A 105 -1.47 -24.42 -7.03
C LEU A 105 -2.79 -24.29 -7.79
N GLY A 106 -2.75 -23.98 -9.10
CA GLY A 106 -3.94 -23.94 -9.95
C GLY A 106 -4.73 -22.66 -9.92
N TYR A 107 -4.09 -21.48 -9.68
CA TYR A 107 -4.73 -20.20 -9.98
C TYR A 107 -5.05 -20.13 -11.48
N ASP A 108 -6.30 -19.87 -11.83
CA ASP A 108 -6.84 -20.03 -13.19
C ASP A 108 -6.25 -19.04 -14.22
N ASP A 109 -5.76 -17.89 -13.76
CA ASP A 109 -5.12 -16.88 -14.60
C ASP A 109 -3.61 -17.16 -14.79
N MET A 110 -2.96 -17.90 -13.88
CA MET A 110 -1.53 -18.20 -13.95
C MET A 110 -1.27 -19.46 -14.78
N THR A 111 -1.53 -19.39 -16.08
CA THR A 111 -1.34 -20.50 -17.02
C THR A 111 0.15 -20.73 -17.35
N MET A 112 0.48 -21.90 -17.90
CA MET A 112 1.83 -22.18 -18.39
C MET A 112 2.27 -21.18 -19.48
N ASP A 113 1.33 -20.70 -20.29
CA ASP A 113 1.65 -19.69 -21.31
C ASP A 113 2.01 -18.33 -20.69
N GLN A 114 1.42 -17.98 -19.55
CA GLN A 114 1.84 -16.79 -18.81
C GLN A 114 3.27 -16.94 -18.27
N LEU A 115 3.66 -18.12 -17.79
CA LEU A 115 5.04 -18.36 -17.35
C LEU A 115 6.05 -18.30 -18.52
N ARG A 116 5.70 -18.87 -19.69
CA ARG A 116 6.52 -18.76 -20.91
C ARG A 116 6.70 -17.33 -21.40
N ASN A 117 5.70 -16.49 -21.15
CA ASN A 117 5.69 -15.07 -21.51
C ASN A 117 6.15 -14.16 -20.34
N PHE A 118 6.99 -14.66 -19.44
CA PHE A 118 7.53 -13.88 -18.34
C PHE A 118 8.17 -12.59 -18.84
N ARG A 119 7.82 -11.44 -18.22
CA ARG A 119 8.30 -10.10 -18.60
C ARG A 119 7.95 -9.63 -20.02
N GLN A 120 7.00 -10.27 -20.70
CA GLN A 120 6.56 -9.81 -22.00
C GLN A 120 5.36 -8.86 -21.88
N LEU A 121 5.25 -7.92 -22.83
CA LEU A 121 4.13 -6.98 -22.84
C LEU A 121 2.79 -7.74 -22.96
N GLY A 122 1.85 -7.41 -22.07
CA GLY A 122 0.54 -8.05 -22.02
C GLY A 122 0.47 -9.34 -21.20
N SER A 123 1.61 -9.85 -20.70
CA SER A 123 1.62 -10.96 -19.73
C SER A 123 1.34 -10.46 -18.32
N ILE A 124 0.65 -11.29 -17.52
CA ILE A 124 0.42 -11.01 -16.10
C ILE A 124 1.64 -11.35 -15.22
N THR A 125 2.66 -12.01 -15.80
CA THR A 125 3.93 -12.35 -15.13
C THR A 125 4.93 -11.21 -15.26
N ALA A 126 4.62 -10.09 -14.63
CA ALA A 126 5.47 -8.90 -14.59
C ALA A 126 6.84 -9.18 -13.97
N GLY A 127 7.83 -8.31 -14.23
CA GLY A 127 9.19 -8.47 -13.71
C GLY A 127 9.28 -8.52 -12.19
N HIS A 128 8.33 -7.91 -11.51
CA HIS A 128 8.13 -7.93 -10.05
C HIS A 128 6.64 -8.11 -9.78
N PRO A 129 6.21 -8.69 -8.63
CA PRO A 129 4.80 -8.87 -8.33
C PRO A 129 4.03 -7.55 -8.30
N GLU A 130 2.90 -7.49 -9.01
CA GLU A 130 2.03 -6.33 -9.09
C GLU A 130 0.62 -6.66 -8.60
N TYR A 131 0.16 -5.94 -7.58
CA TYR A 131 -1.19 -6.08 -7.03
C TYR A 131 -2.26 -5.73 -8.08
N GLY A 132 -3.24 -6.61 -8.23
CA GLY A 132 -4.35 -6.42 -9.18
C GLY A 132 -4.03 -6.81 -10.63
N VAL A 133 -2.81 -7.29 -10.93
CA VAL A 133 -2.42 -7.81 -12.25
C VAL A 133 -2.61 -9.32 -12.32
N ALA A 134 -2.09 -10.06 -11.34
CA ALA A 134 -2.29 -11.50 -11.21
C ALA A 134 -2.99 -11.84 -9.89
N LYS A 135 -3.82 -12.89 -9.90
CA LYS A 135 -4.46 -13.41 -8.69
C LYS A 135 -3.42 -13.93 -7.70
N GLY A 136 -3.73 -13.87 -6.40
CA GLY A 136 -2.84 -14.33 -5.34
C GLY A 136 -1.67 -13.39 -5.02
N ILE A 137 -1.55 -12.25 -5.69
CA ILE A 137 -0.56 -11.21 -5.37
C ILE A 137 -1.16 -10.22 -4.37
N GLU A 138 -0.68 -10.24 -3.14
CA GLU A 138 -1.24 -9.45 -2.03
C GLU A 138 -0.78 -7.99 -2.01
N THR A 139 0.39 -7.68 -2.59
CA THR A 139 0.95 -6.32 -2.68
C THR A 139 1.96 -6.22 -3.80
N THR A 140 2.13 -5.02 -4.35
CA THR A 140 3.20 -4.72 -5.30
C THR A 140 4.52 -4.63 -4.57
N THR A 141 5.52 -5.41 -5.02
CA THR A 141 6.88 -5.40 -4.52
C THR A 141 7.88 -5.12 -5.66
N GLY A 142 9.18 -5.16 -5.35
CA GLY A 142 10.23 -4.76 -6.29
C GLY A 142 11.12 -3.71 -5.64
N PRO A 143 10.59 -2.57 -5.13
CA PRO A 143 11.35 -1.74 -4.19
C PRO A 143 11.57 -2.52 -2.89
N LEU A 144 12.83 -2.83 -2.59
CA LEU A 144 13.20 -3.66 -1.44
C LEU A 144 12.73 -3.04 -0.11
N GLY A 145 12.38 -3.88 0.85
CA GLY A 145 11.86 -3.45 2.16
C GLY A 145 10.36 -3.11 2.18
N GLN A 146 9.77 -2.68 1.06
CA GLN A 146 8.36 -2.28 1.00
C GLN A 146 7.41 -3.45 1.31
N GLY A 147 7.69 -4.64 0.80
CA GLY A 147 6.88 -5.85 1.07
C GLY A 147 6.85 -6.20 2.55
N LEU A 148 8.01 -6.19 3.22
CA LEU A 148 8.09 -6.42 4.66
C LEU A 148 7.30 -5.37 5.45
N ALA A 149 7.45 -4.09 5.12
CA ALA A 149 6.76 -3.01 5.82
C ALA A 149 5.23 -3.02 5.57
N THR A 150 4.79 -3.31 4.35
CA THR A 150 3.37 -3.52 4.02
C THR A 150 2.79 -4.70 4.79
N SER A 151 3.57 -5.78 4.96
CA SER A 151 3.15 -6.97 5.71
C SER A 151 2.90 -6.69 7.20
N VAL A 152 3.59 -5.72 7.78
CA VAL A 152 3.29 -5.25 9.14
C VAL A 152 1.89 -4.66 9.21
N GLY A 153 1.48 -3.90 8.18
CA GLY A 153 0.13 -3.36 8.05
C GLY A 153 -0.94 -4.45 7.88
N LEU A 154 -0.67 -5.46 7.04
CA LEU A 154 -1.56 -6.62 6.86
C LEU A 154 -1.76 -7.37 8.20
N ALA A 155 -0.68 -7.68 8.91
CA ALA A 155 -0.75 -8.38 10.19
C ALA A 155 -1.40 -7.54 11.29
N LEU A 156 -1.22 -6.22 11.30
CA LEU A 156 -1.90 -5.32 12.22
C LEU A 156 -3.40 -5.27 11.95
N ALA A 157 -3.79 -5.15 10.68
CA ALA A 157 -5.18 -5.14 10.25
C ALA A 157 -5.89 -6.45 10.63
N GLU A 158 -5.23 -7.60 10.45
CA GLU A 158 -5.75 -8.88 10.90
C GLU A 158 -6.04 -8.86 12.42
N ARG A 159 -5.07 -8.42 13.26
CA ARG A 159 -5.28 -8.34 14.72
C ARG A 159 -6.42 -7.40 15.10
N MET A 160 -6.56 -6.27 14.41
CA MET A 160 -7.64 -5.30 14.65
C MET A 160 -9.00 -5.87 14.24
N MET A 161 -9.09 -6.52 13.09
CA MET A 161 -10.31 -7.18 12.62
C MET A 161 -10.70 -8.37 13.50
N ALA A 162 -9.73 -9.19 13.93
CA ALA A 162 -9.94 -10.28 14.89
C ALA A 162 -10.45 -9.75 16.23
N ALA A 163 -9.90 -8.65 16.74
CA ALA A 163 -10.36 -8.01 17.97
C ALA A 163 -11.80 -7.48 17.85
N LYS A 164 -12.21 -7.01 16.67
CA LYS A 164 -13.54 -6.46 16.38
C LYS A 164 -14.59 -7.55 16.11
N PHE A 165 -14.26 -8.52 15.29
CA PHE A 165 -15.20 -9.52 14.78
C PHE A 165 -15.05 -10.90 15.43
N GLY A 166 -13.92 -11.20 16.02
CA GLY A 166 -13.59 -12.47 16.67
C GLY A 166 -12.75 -13.39 15.79
N ALA A 167 -11.99 -14.27 16.43
CA ALA A 167 -11.11 -15.23 15.76
C ALA A 167 -11.85 -16.28 14.92
N SER A 168 -13.17 -16.46 15.13
CA SER A 168 -13.98 -17.34 14.27
C SER A 168 -14.14 -16.81 12.84
N LEU A 169 -13.98 -15.50 12.63
CA LEU A 169 -14.11 -14.85 11.32
C LEU A 169 -12.78 -14.33 10.79
N VAL A 170 -11.80 -14.02 11.66
CA VAL A 170 -10.51 -13.47 11.29
C VAL A 170 -9.41 -14.11 12.13
N ASP A 171 -8.63 -15.01 11.53
CA ASP A 171 -7.54 -15.75 12.19
C ASP A 171 -6.44 -16.18 11.20
N HIS A 172 -6.24 -15.41 10.15
CA HIS A 172 -5.21 -15.70 9.16
C HIS A 172 -3.82 -15.19 9.56
N ARG A 173 -2.83 -15.64 8.84
CA ARG A 173 -1.43 -15.27 9.04
C ARG A 173 -0.90 -14.47 7.85
N THR A 174 0.18 -13.73 8.11
CA THR A 174 0.97 -13.06 7.07
C THR A 174 2.35 -13.71 7.03
N TRP A 175 2.69 -14.27 5.86
CA TRP A 175 3.93 -14.96 5.56
C TRP A 175 4.74 -14.12 4.57
N VAL A 176 6.01 -13.90 4.87
CA VAL A 176 6.87 -13.00 4.08
C VAL A 176 8.17 -13.71 3.74
N ILE A 177 8.62 -13.66 2.48
CA ILE A 177 9.99 -13.98 2.11
C ILE A 177 10.76 -12.68 1.85
N ALA A 178 11.86 -12.47 2.55
CA ALA A 178 12.73 -11.31 2.46
C ALA A 178 14.20 -11.75 2.27
N GLY A 179 14.93 -11.09 1.39
CA GLY A 179 16.37 -11.28 1.22
C GLY A 179 17.18 -10.26 2.00
N ASP A 180 18.52 -10.39 1.93
CA ASP A 180 19.47 -9.47 2.58
C ASP A 180 19.22 -8.00 2.23
N GLY A 181 19.00 -7.71 0.95
CA GLY A 181 18.70 -6.35 0.50
C GLY A 181 17.42 -5.79 1.11
N CYS A 182 16.38 -6.60 1.29
CA CYS A 182 15.17 -6.17 1.99
C CYS A 182 15.47 -5.76 3.43
N LEU A 183 16.34 -6.50 4.14
CA LEU A 183 16.67 -6.23 5.53
C LEU A 183 17.64 -5.05 5.72
N GLN A 184 18.38 -4.68 4.68
CA GLN A 184 19.28 -3.51 4.70
C GLN A 184 18.54 -2.18 4.51
N GLU A 185 17.39 -2.18 3.84
CA GLU A 185 16.59 -0.98 3.61
C GLU A 185 16.17 -0.28 4.92
N GLY A 186 16.23 1.05 4.95
CA GLY A 186 15.86 1.85 6.11
C GLY A 186 14.45 1.60 6.61
N ILE A 187 13.49 1.45 5.70
CA ILE A 187 12.08 1.16 6.04
C ILE A 187 11.92 -0.16 6.80
N SER A 188 12.80 -1.14 6.57
CA SER A 188 12.76 -2.42 7.27
C SER A 188 13.11 -2.28 8.75
N HIS A 189 13.99 -1.33 9.13
CA HIS A 189 14.27 -1.02 10.53
C HIS A 189 13.02 -0.48 11.23
N GLU A 190 12.30 0.44 10.58
CA GLU A 190 11.04 0.97 11.09
C GLU A 190 9.98 -0.13 11.25
N ALA A 191 9.83 -0.99 10.23
CA ALA A 191 8.85 -2.07 10.20
C ALA A 191 9.11 -3.16 11.26
N ILE A 192 10.36 -3.60 11.40
CA ILE A 192 10.79 -4.62 12.36
C ILE A 192 10.51 -4.15 13.79
N ASP A 193 10.88 -2.91 14.11
CA ASP A 193 10.67 -2.34 15.43
C ASP A 193 9.17 -2.16 15.74
N LEU A 194 8.38 -1.64 14.81
CA LEU A 194 6.94 -1.49 14.96
C LEU A 194 6.23 -2.83 15.18
N ALA A 195 6.57 -3.86 14.40
CA ALA A 195 5.96 -5.18 14.52
C ALA A 195 6.27 -5.86 15.86
N GLY A 196 7.53 -5.75 16.31
CA GLY A 196 7.95 -6.26 17.62
C GLY A 196 7.27 -5.53 18.77
N HIS A 197 7.23 -4.18 18.72
CA HIS A 197 6.53 -3.34 19.70
C HIS A 197 5.05 -3.74 19.81
N LEU A 198 4.36 -3.85 18.70
CA LEU A 198 2.94 -4.21 18.66
C LEU A 198 2.68 -5.71 18.92
N LYS A 199 3.71 -6.56 19.01
CA LYS A 199 3.59 -8.01 19.24
C LYS A 199 2.71 -8.71 18.21
N LEU A 200 2.98 -8.49 16.93
CA LEU A 200 2.18 -9.03 15.82
C LEU A 200 2.48 -10.52 15.58
N GLY A 201 2.02 -11.39 16.47
CA GLY A 201 2.34 -12.83 16.47
C GLY A 201 1.78 -13.64 15.29
N ARG A 202 1.02 -13.02 14.38
CA ARG A 202 0.56 -13.65 13.13
C ARG A 202 1.46 -13.32 11.94
N LEU A 203 2.54 -12.55 12.15
CA LEU A 203 3.54 -12.23 11.14
C LEU A 203 4.74 -13.15 11.28
N THR A 204 5.09 -13.84 10.17
CA THR A 204 6.31 -14.67 10.07
C THR A 204 7.10 -14.24 8.84
N VAL A 205 8.37 -13.96 9.02
CA VAL A 205 9.31 -13.61 7.96
C VAL A 205 10.33 -14.73 7.79
N PHE A 206 10.44 -15.26 6.59
CA PHE A 206 11.53 -16.13 6.15
C PHE A 206 12.61 -15.23 5.55
N TRP A 207 13.78 -15.25 6.14
CA TRP A 207 14.94 -14.55 5.61
C TRP A 207 15.77 -15.52 4.76
N ASP A 208 15.90 -15.22 3.47
CA ASP A 208 16.80 -15.90 2.55
C ASP A 208 18.24 -15.50 2.89
N ASP A 209 18.84 -16.22 3.85
CA ASP A 209 20.21 -16.03 4.34
C ASP A 209 21.20 -16.78 3.45
N ASN A 210 21.36 -16.31 2.21
CA ASN A 210 22.26 -16.90 1.22
C ASN A 210 23.61 -16.18 1.14
N SER A 211 23.81 -15.08 1.87
CA SER A 211 25.05 -14.31 1.94
C SER A 211 25.50 -13.65 0.63
N ILE A 212 24.62 -13.53 -0.38
CA ILE A 212 24.93 -12.97 -1.71
C ILE A 212 23.98 -11.81 -2.06
N SER A 213 24.55 -10.75 -2.60
CA SER A 213 23.86 -9.66 -3.26
C SER A 213 24.24 -9.61 -4.75
N ILE A 214 23.70 -8.63 -5.48
CA ILE A 214 24.03 -8.45 -6.91
C ILE A 214 25.52 -8.13 -7.12
N ASP A 215 26.14 -7.41 -6.19
CA ASP A 215 27.56 -7.03 -6.26
C ASP A 215 28.51 -8.13 -5.79
N GLY A 216 27.99 -9.17 -5.12
CA GLY A 216 28.81 -10.24 -4.53
C GLY A 216 28.38 -10.59 -3.10
N ALA A 217 29.34 -10.96 -2.28
CA ALA A 217 29.08 -11.36 -0.89
C ALA A 217 28.53 -10.18 -0.06
N THR A 218 27.56 -10.44 0.82
CA THR A 218 26.93 -9.41 1.64
C THR A 218 27.88 -8.69 2.58
N ASN A 219 28.99 -9.33 2.99
CA ASN A 219 30.02 -8.74 3.84
C ASN A 219 30.79 -7.56 3.18
N LEU A 220 30.60 -7.34 1.88
CA LEU A 220 31.08 -6.12 1.20
C LEU A 220 30.40 -4.85 1.72
N SER A 221 29.14 -4.96 2.16
CA SER A 221 28.31 -3.80 2.53
C SER A 221 27.73 -3.85 3.94
N THR A 222 27.72 -5.01 4.62
CA THR A 222 27.15 -5.16 5.95
C THR A 222 27.89 -6.18 6.81
N SER A 223 28.00 -5.87 8.10
CA SER A 223 28.43 -6.79 9.16
C SER A 223 27.35 -6.95 10.24
N MET A 224 26.10 -6.52 9.95
CA MET A 224 25.00 -6.55 10.90
C MET A 224 24.62 -8.00 11.28
N ASN A 225 24.58 -8.26 12.58
CA ASN A 225 23.96 -9.49 13.08
C ASN A 225 22.45 -9.37 13.07
N GLN A 226 21.81 -9.83 12.00
CA GLN A 226 20.37 -9.73 11.81
C GLN A 226 19.59 -10.47 12.90
N LEU A 227 20.06 -11.64 13.34
CA LEU A 227 19.39 -12.41 14.39
C LEU A 227 19.35 -11.64 15.72
N ALA A 228 20.46 -10.99 16.09
CA ALA A 228 20.52 -10.15 17.29
C ALA A 228 19.61 -8.93 17.16
N ARG A 229 19.58 -8.27 15.98
CA ARG A 229 18.73 -7.13 15.69
C ARG A 229 17.23 -7.47 15.88
N PHE A 230 16.75 -8.56 15.31
CA PHE A 230 15.36 -8.98 15.45
C PHE A 230 15.02 -9.38 16.89
N ARG A 231 15.95 -10.06 17.60
CA ARG A 231 15.74 -10.37 19.03
C ARG A 231 15.61 -9.10 19.87
N ALA A 232 16.47 -8.09 19.63
CA ALA A 232 16.42 -6.80 20.30
C ALA A 232 15.11 -6.05 20.04
N ALA A 233 14.55 -6.17 18.83
CA ALA A 233 13.25 -5.62 18.46
C ALA A 233 12.05 -6.42 19.03
N GLY A 234 12.28 -7.49 19.79
CA GLY A 234 11.21 -8.25 20.46
C GLY A 234 10.60 -9.38 19.63
N TRP A 235 11.25 -9.83 18.56
CA TRP A 235 10.83 -10.96 17.73
C TRP A 235 11.26 -12.30 18.33
N GLN A 236 10.55 -13.38 17.99
CA GLN A 236 11.08 -14.74 18.03
C GLN A 236 12.02 -14.92 16.83
N VAL A 237 13.16 -15.56 17.08
CA VAL A 237 14.19 -15.76 16.03
C VAL A 237 14.63 -17.20 16.01
N LEU A 238 14.46 -17.85 14.88
CA LEU A 238 14.81 -19.24 14.58
C LEU A 238 15.81 -19.26 13.42
N SER A 239 16.62 -20.32 13.34
CA SER A 239 17.56 -20.54 12.24
C SER A 239 17.48 -21.99 11.80
N VAL A 240 17.45 -22.22 10.49
CA VAL A 240 17.32 -23.55 9.89
C VAL A 240 18.23 -23.70 8.67
N ASP A 241 18.57 -24.91 8.33
CA ASP A 241 18.98 -25.23 6.97
C ASP A 241 17.77 -25.07 6.05
N GLY A 242 17.84 -24.11 5.11
CA GLY A 242 16.77 -23.78 4.18
C GLY A 242 16.52 -24.86 3.10
N HIS A 243 17.31 -25.95 3.11
CA HIS A 243 17.14 -27.11 2.24
C HIS A 243 16.71 -28.38 3.00
N ASP A 244 16.54 -28.29 4.33
CA ASP A 244 16.02 -29.36 5.19
C ASP A 244 14.53 -29.13 5.50
N HIS A 245 13.67 -29.90 4.85
CA HIS A 245 12.21 -29.77 4.96
C HIS A 245 11.70 -30.01 6.39
N ASP A 246 12.36 -30.88 7.18
CA ASP A 246 11.92 -31.14 8.55
C ASP A 246 12.28 -29.99 9.48
N GLN A 247 13.49 -29.43 9.39
CA GLN A 247 13.87 -28.24 10.14
C GLN A 247 12.97 -27.05 9.80
N ILE A 248 12.63 -26.85 8.51
CA ILE A 248 11.72 -25.79 8.08
C ILE A 248 10.34 -25.99 8.70
N ARG A 249 9.80 -27.21 8.68
CA ARG A 249 8.50 -27.56 9.27
C ARG A 249 8.46 -27.30 10.77
N ASP A 250 9.50 -27.72 11.49
CA ASP A 250 9.60 -27.51 12.95
C ASP A 250 9.65 -26.01 13.29
N ALA A 251 10.41 -25.22 12.51
CA ALA A 251 10.49 -23.78 12.72
C ALA A 251 9.16 -23.07 12.44
N ILE A 252 8.43 -23.48 11.40
CA ILE A 252 7.10 -22.93 11.12
C ILE A 252 6.13 -23.24 12.27
N ASN A 253 6.12 -24.48 12.78
CA ASN A 253 5.31 -24.86 13.93
C ASN A 253 5.65 -24.02 15.18
N ALA A 254 6.94 -23.81 15.46
CA ALA A 254 7.39 -22.97 16.55
C ALA A 254 6.96 -21.49 16.36
N ALA A 255 7.06 -20.96 15.14
CA ALA A 255 6.60 -19.62 14.81
C ALA A 255 5.07 -19.49 14.96
N MET A 256 4.31 -20.49 14.58
CA MET A 256 2.85 -20.52 14.72
C MET A 256 2.40 -20.53 16.18
N ALA A 257 3.15 -21.11 17.08
CA ALA A 257 2.88 -21.13 18.52
C ALA A 257 3.26 -19.80 19.22
N SER A 258 4.02 -18.93 18.57
CA SER A 258 4.51 -17.68 19.14
C SER A 258 3.43 -16.61 19.26
N ARG A 259 3.52 -15.80 20.33
CA ARG A 259 2.76 -14.55 20.48
C ARG A 259 3.53 -13.31 19.99
N LYS A 260 4.77 -13.50 19.54
CA LYS A 260 5.64 -12.48 18.97
C LYS A 260 5.71 -12.67 17.45
N PRO A 261 5.99 -11.64 16.66
CA PRO A 261 6.36 -11.85 15.27
C PRO A 261 7.60 -12.73 15.20
N SER A 262 7.73 -13.53 14.16
CA SER A 262 8.80 -14.54 14.04
C SER A 262 9.67 -14.28 12.82
N LEU A 263 11.00 -14.36 13.01
CA LEU A 263 11.97 -14.47 11.95
C LEU A 263 12.46 -15.92 11.89
N ILE A 264 12.39 -16.53 10.73
CA ILE A 264 13.04 -17.81 10.41
C ILE A 264 14.16 -17.49 9.44
N ALA A 265 15.41 -17.51 9.91
CA ALA A 265 16.59 -17.37 9.05
C ALA A 265 16.84 -18.71 8.37
N CYS A 266 16.62 -18.76 7.06
CA CYS A 266 16.79 -19.93 6.23
C CYS A 266 18.16 -19.86 5.56
N LYS A 267 19.11 -20.66 6.02
CA LYS A 267 20.42 -20.76 5.37
C LYS A 267 20.25 -21.49 4.05
N THR A 268 20.37 -20.75 2.95
CA THR A 268 20.14 -21.25 1.60
C THR A 268 21.39 -21.08 0.73
N THR A 269 21.33 -21.65 -0.45
CA THR A 269 22.31 -21.44 -1.51
C THR A 269 21.61 -20.78 -2.70
N ILE A 270 21.99 -19.55 -3.03
CA ILE A 270 21.45 -18.88 -4.23
C ILE A 270 21.77 -19.71 -5.48
N GLY A 271 20.79 -19.90 -6.36
CA GLY A 271 20.98 -20.76 -7.54
C GLY A 271 21.17 -22.24 -7.22
N PHE A 272 20.58 -22.72 -6.11
CA PHE A 272 20.69 -24.11 -5.66
C PHE A 272 20.41 -25.12 -6.78
N GLY A 273 21.28 -26.12 -6.90
CA GLY A 273 21.23 -27.16 -7.93
C GLY A 273 22.06 -26.85 -9.18
N SER A 274 22.48 -25.60 -9.39
CA SER A 274 23.39 -25.22 -10.49
C SER A 274 24.83 -25.69 -10.17
N PRO A 275 25.44 -26.59 -10.95
CA PRO A 275 26.73 -27.15 -10.58
C PRO A 275 27.91 -26.18 -10.57
N ASN A 276 27.87 -25.17 -11.47
CA ASN A 276 28.99 -24.25 -11.66
C ASN A 276 28.72 -22.84 -11.15
N LEU A 277 27.44 -22.43 -10.94
CA LEU A 277 27.07 -21.07 -10.60
C LEU A 277 26.41 -20.92 -9.22
N ALA A 278 25.96 -22.01 -8.57
CA ALA A 278 25.37 -21.96 -7.24
C ALA A 278 26.28 -21.23 -6.23
N GLY A 279 25.68 -20.44 -5.33
CA GLY A 279 26.42 -19.66 -4.32
C GLY A 279 27.15 -18.44 -4.86
N THR A 280 26.94 -18.05 -6.12
CA THR A 280 27.59 -16.89 -6.74
C THR A 280 26.61 -15.79 -7.12
N ALA A 281 27.08 -14.53 -7.18
CA ALA A 281 26.30 -13.39 -7.65
C ALA A 281 25.83 -13.54 -9.12
N LYS A 282 26.44 -14.40 -9.91
CA LYS A 282 26.08 -14.64 -11.31
C LYS A 282 24.65 -15.19 -11.46
N THR A 283 24.15 -15.90 -10.46
CA THR A 283 22.77 -16.41 -10.46
C THR A 283 21.75 -15.40 -9.97
N HIS A 284 22.21 -14.26 -9.40
CA HIS A 284 21.30 -13.28 -8.78
C HIS A 284 20.35 -12.67 -9.80
N GLY A 285 20.83 -12.05 -10.86
CA GLY A 285 20.04 -11.22 -11.77
C GLY A 285 20.26 -11.47 -13.26
N ALA A 286 20.69 -12.67 -13.63
CA ALA A 286 20.92 -13.04 -15.02
C ALA A 286 20.44 -14.46 -15.32
N PRO A 287 20.05 -14.77 -16.58
CA PRO A 287 19.82 -16.15 -17.01
C PRO A 287 21.05 -17.01 -16.79
N LEU A 288 20.85 -18.29 -16.48
CA LEU A 288 21.95 -19.24 -16.24
C LEU A 288 22.72 -19.61 -17.52
N GLY A 289 22.04 -19.53 -18.68
CA GLY A 289 22.51 -20.05 -19.95
C GLY A 289 22.10 -21.50 -20.18
N ASP A 290 21.98 -21.88 -21.47
CA ASP A 290 21.43 -23.19 -21.86
C ASP A 290 22.29 -24.36 -21.35
N ASP A 291 23.62 -24.24 -21.39
CA ASP A 291 24.54 -25.27 -20.91
C ASP A 291 24.42 -25.49 -19.40
N GLU A 292 24.32 -24.42 -18.60
CA GLU A 292 24.18 -24.50 -17.15
C GLU A 292 22.80 -25.03 -16.75
N ILE A 293 21.74 -24.69 -17.49
CA ILE A 293 20.40 -25.25 -17.29
C ILE A 293 20.39 -26.75 -17.56
N ALA A 294 21.06 -27.21 -18.64
CA ALA A 294 21.19 -28.62 -18.94
C ALA A 294 21.96 -29.35 -17.83
N ALA A 295 23.07 -28.78 -17.37
CA ALA A 295 23.87 -29.33 -16.26
C ALA A 295 23.06 -29.38 -14.96
N THR A 296 22.24 -28.35 -14.68
CA THR A 296 21.34 -28.30 -13.50
C THR A 296 20.28 -29.39 -13.56
N ARG A 297 19.65 -29.63 -14.75
CA ARG A 297 18.71 -30.75 -14.94
C ARG A 297 19.38 -32.10 -14.63
N GLN A 298 20.60 -32.32 -15.15
CA GLN A 298 21.35 -33.54 -14.90
C GLN A 298 21.69 -33.71 -13.40
N ALA A 299 22.15 -32.64 -12.75
CA ALA A 299 22.54 -32.68 -11.33
C ALA A 299 21.37 -33.00 -10.39
N LEU A 300 20.17 -32.49 -10.71
CA LEU A 300 18.94 -32.70 -9.93
C LEU A 300 18.13 -33.93 -10.43
N GLY A 301 18.57 -34.63 -11.47
CA GLY A 301 17.86 -35.78 -12.01
C GLY A 301 16.49 -35.44 -12.63
N TRP A 302 16.35 -34.24 -13.23
CA TRP A 302 15.13 -33.80 -13.87
C TRP A 302 15.18 -34.02 -15.38
N GLU A 303 14.59 -35.12 -15.85
CA GLU A 303 14.63 -35.54 -17.25
C GLU A 303 13.57 -34.88 -18.16
N HIS A 304 12.75 -33.96 -17.63
CA HIS A 304 11.66 -33.35 -18.36
C HIS A 304 12.11 -32.11 -19.14
N ALA A 305 11.46 -31.89 -20.28
CA ALA A 305 11.68 -30.70 -21.10
C ALA A 305 11.30 -29.39 -20.35
N PRO A 306 11.78 -28.23 -20.81
CA PRO A 306 11.36 -26.94 -20.25
C PRO A 306 9.83 -26.79 -20.18
N PHE A 307 9.35 -26.24 -19.06
CA PHE A 307 7.91 -26.02 -18.79
C PHE A 307 7.06 -27.30 -18.75
N VAL A 308 7.65 -28.47 -18.55
CA VAL A 308 6.92 -29.73 -18.36
C VAL A 308 6.96 -30.13 -16.89
N ILE A 309 5.80 -30.31 -16.28
CA ILE A 309 5.64 -30.77 -14.90
C ILE A 309 5.16 -32.22 -14.91
N PRO A 310 5.89 -33.15 -14.24
CA PRO A 310 5.46 -34.55 -14.12
C PRO A 310 4.12 -34.67 -13.37
N ASN A 311 3.35 -35.71 -13.72
CA ASN A 311 2.03 -35.89 -13.13
C ASN A 311 2.06 -36.10 -11.60
N ASP A 312 3.03 -36.80 -11.07
CA ASP A 312 3.20 -37.03 -9.63
C ASP A 312 3.44 -35.70 -8.88
N VAL A 313 4.21 -34.79 -9.46
CA VAL A 313 4.46 -33.43 -8.93
C VAL A 313 3.21 -32.55 -9.04
N ALA A 314 2.54 -32.58 -10.18
CA ALA A 314 1.29 -31.84 -10.37
C ALA A 314 0.20 -32.31 -9.38
N ASP A 315 0.09 -33.62 -9.17
CA ASP A 315 -0.82 -34.19 -8.18
C ASP A 315 -0.46 -33.78 -6.74
N GLY A 316 0.83 -33.68 -6.42
CA GLY A 316 1.30 -33.20 -5.11
C GLY A 316 0.89 -31.76 -4.85
N TRP A 317 1.06 -30.87 -5.82
CA TRP A 317 0.65 -29.48 -5.73
C TRP A 317 -0.88 -29.30 -5.71
N ALA A 318 -1.62 -30.11 -6.46
CA ALA A 318 -3.08 -30.13 -6.41
C ALA A 318 -3.59 -30.51 -5.01
N ALA A 319 -2.96 -31.51 -4.37
CA ALA A 319 -3.30 -31.89 -2.99
C ALA A 319 -2.99 -30.78 -1.98
N ALA A 320 -1.91 -30.00 -2.19
CA ALA A 320 -1.59 -28.83 -1.38
C ALA A 320 -2.68 -27.75 -1.51
N ALA A 321 -3.17 -27.48 -2.71
CA ALA A 321 -4.26 -26.53 -2.95
C ALA A 321 -5.59 -26.98 -2.34
N GLU A 322 -5.91 -28.29 -2.39
CA GLU A 322 -7.14 -28.86 -1.82
C GLU A 322 -7.21 -28.72 -0.30
N ARG A 323 -6.08 -28.72 0.42
CA ARG A 323 -6.02 -28.57 1.87
C ARG A 323 -6.71 -27.30 2.36
N GLY A 324 -6.59 -26.21 1.60
CA GLY A 324 -7.24 -24.93 1.93
C GLY A 324 -8.77 -24.94 1.77
N LEU A 325 -9.33 -25.86 0.97
CA LEU A 325 -10.76 -25.91 0.70
C LEU A 325 -11.59 -26.29 1.94
N ASP A 326 -11.10 -27.21 2.76
CA ASP A 326 -11.82 -27.62 3.98
C ASP A 326 -11.92 -26.44 4.97
N GLU A 327 -10.86 -25.67 5.11
CA GLU A 327 -10.84 -24.45 5.93
C GLU A 327 -11.73 -23.35 5.35
N TYR A 328 -11.75 -23.20 4.05
CA TYR A 328 -12.63 -22.26 3.35
C TYR A 328 -14.11 -22.59 3.56
N ASP A 329 -14.50 -23.86 3.39
CA ASP A 329 -15.88 -24.32 3.59
C ASP A 329 -16.31 -24.18 5.06
N ALA A 330 -15.43 -24.55 6.00
CA ALA A 330 -15.67 -24.37 7.43
C ALA A 330 -15.82 -22.88 7.81
N TRP A 331 -15.00 -22.00 7.23
CA TRP A 331 -15.10 -20.56 7.43
C TRP A 331 -16.41 -19.99 6.89
N ASN A 332 -16.84 -20.38 5.69
CA ASN A 332 -18.12 -19.97 5.11
C ASN A 332 -19.31 -20.38 5.99
N ALA A 333 -19.27 -21.58 6.56
CA ALA A 333 -20.29 -22.03 7.51
C ALA A 333 -20.30 -21.16 8.78
N ARG A 334 -19.12 -20.82 9.33
CA ARG A 334 -18.99 -19.92 10.49
C ARG A 334 -19.50 -18.51 10.19
N LEU A 335 -19.17 -17.97 9.01
CA LEU A 335 -19.67 -16.67 8.56
C LEU A 335 -21.19 -16.66 8.43
N ALA A 336 -21.76 -17.69 7.78
CA ALA A 336 -23.21 -17.81 7.59
C ALA A 336 -23.98 -17.84 8.91
N ALA A 337 -23.42 -18.50 9.93
CA ALA A 337 -24.02 -18.60 11.27
C ALA A 337 -23.71 -17.38 12.17
N SER A 338 -22.82 -16.48 11.76
CA SER A 338 -22.38 -15.39 12.63
C SER A 338 -23.39 -14.25 12.73
N PRO A 339 -23.77 -13.80 13.94
CA PRO A 339 -24.59 -12.60 14.10
C PRO A 339 -23.88 -11.32 13.65
N LYS A 340 -22.55 -11.36 13.47
CA LYS A 340 -21.74 -10.24 13.00
C LYS A 340 -21.60 -10.19 11.46
N ARG A 341 -22.15 -11.16 10.73
CA ARG A 341 -21.99 -11.32 9.28
C ARG A 341 -22.22 -10.02 8.51
N LYS A 342 -23.40 -9.42 8.66
CA LYS A 342 -23.74 -8.17 7.93
C LYS A 342 -22.77 -7.03 8.20
N ARG A 343 -22.35 -6.88 9.46
CA ARG A 343 -21.39 -5.83 9.85
C ARG A 343 -19.97 -6.13 9.35
N PHE A 344 -19.59 -7.40 9.29
CA PHE A 344 -18.31 -7.86 8.75
C PHE A 344 -18.24 -7.62 7.24
N GLU A 345 -19.24 -8.07 6.50
CA GLU A 345 -19.35 -7.87 5.05
C GLU A 345 -19.40 -6.37 4.68
N ALA A 346 -20.15 -5.56 5.44
CA ALA A 346 -20.16 -4.11 5.25
C ALA A 346 -18.82 -3.43 5.54
N ALA A 347 -18.03 -3.94 6.49
CA ALA A 347 -16.68 -3.44 6.71
C ALA A 347 -15.76 -3.78 5.53
N LEU A 348 -15.81 -5.01 5.02
CA LEU A 348 -14.99 -5.47 3.89
C LEU A 348 -15.35 -4.75 2.57
N SER A 349 -16.63 -4.43 2.33
CA SER A 349 -17.02 -3.65 1.14
C SER A 349 -16.37 -2.26 1.12
N GLY A 350 -16.02 -1.74 2.30
CA GLY A 350 -15.47 -0.39 2.45
C GLY A 350 -16.41 0.72 2.00
N ASP A 351 -17.72 0.43 1.86
CA ASP A 351 -18.73 1.42 1.51
C ASP A 351 -18.98 2.37 2.69
N LEU A 352 -19.08 3.65 2.38
CA LEU A 352 -19.36 4.64 3.39
C LEU A 352 -20.84 4.56 3.83
N PRO A 353 -21.13 4.50 5.13
CA PRO A 353 -22.51 4.44 5.57
C PRO A 353 -23.24 5.75 5.25
N PRO A 354 -24.53 5.72 4.83
CA PRO A 354 -25.32 6.91 4.52
C PRO A 354 -25.39 7.92 5.67
N LYS A 355 -25.19 7.46 6.92
CA LYS A 355 -25.08 8.30 8.11
C LYS A 355 -23.92 9.30 7.98
N LEU A 356 -22.78 8.86 7.41
CA LEU A 356 -21.59 9.71 7.25
C LEU A 356 -21.85 10.86 6.26
N THR A 357 -22.40 10.56 5.09
CA THR A 357 -22.71 11.59 4.08
C THR A 357 -23.70 12.63 4.65
N ARG A 358 -24.74 12.18 5.37
CA ARG A 358 -25.69 13.10 6.04
C ARG A 358 -25.01 13.96 7.11
N ALA A 359 -24.13 13.37 7.93
CA ALA A 359 -23.41 14.08 8.98
C ALA A 359 -22.47 15.15 8.40
N LEU A 360 -21.70 14.81 7.37
CA LEU A 360 -20.81 15.77 6.70
C LEU A 360 -21.58 16.89 5.99
N LYS A 361 -22.72 16.58 5.36
CA LYS A 361 -23.59 17.61 4.76
C LYS A 361 -24.14 18.58 5.81
N ALA A 362 -24.58 18.08 6.96
CA ALA A 362 -25.05 18.91 8.07
C ALA A 362 -23.91 19.77 8.65
N TYR A 363 -22.72 19.16 8.79
CA TYR A 363 -21.54 19.87 9.30
C TYR A 363 -21.08 20.98 8.37
N ARG A 364 -21.05 20.77 7.04
CA ARG A 364 -20.76 21.84 6.08
C ARG A 364 -21.73 23.02 6.19
N LYS A 365 -23.03 22.75 6.39
CA LYS A 365 -24.01 23.79 6.62
C LYS A 365 -23.67 24.58 7.89
N GLN A 366 -23.41 23.89 9.00
CA GLN A 366 -23.00 24.53 10.24
C GLN A 366 -21.75 25.40 10.08
N LEU A 367 -20.73 24.93 9.36
CA LEU A 367 -19.51 25.72 9.10
C LEU A 367 -19.76 27.00 8.33
N LYS A 368 -20.73 27.01 7.41
CA LYS A 368 -21.13 28.21 6.67
C LYS A 368 -21.85 29.21 7.58
N ASP A 369 -22.73 28.72 8.47
CA ASP A 369 -23.48 29.53 9.40
C ASP A 369 -22.55 30.14 10.50
N ASP A 370 -21.63 29.34 11.05
CA ASP A 370 -20.70 29.73 12.12
C ASP A 370 -19.49 30.54 11.62
N ALA A 371 -19.13 30.41 10.34
CA ALA A 371 -17.98 31.05 9.66
C ALA A 371 -16.67 31.07 10.50
N PRO A 372 -16.17 29.92 11.02
CA PRO A 372 -15.05 29.94 11.95
C PRO A 372 -13.74 30.35 11.25
N LYS A 373 -12.86 31.05 11.99
CA LYS A 373 -11.48 31.32 11.59
C LYS A 373 -10.58 30.28 12.24
N LEU A 374 -10.18 29.23 11.49
CA LEU A 374 -9.40 28.09 12.00
C LEU A 374 -8.24 27.79 11.05
N ALA A 375 -7.15 27.23 11.59
CA ALA A 375 -6.16 26.56 10.75
C ALA A 375 -6.80 25.33 10.07
N THR A 376 -6.43 25.04 8.81
CA THR A 376 -7.08 23.93 8.11
C THR A 376 -6.80 22.57 8.77
N ARG A 377 -5.67 22.39 9.49
CA ARG A 377 -5.45 21.22 10.36
C ARG A 377 -6.44 21.11 11.52
N GLN A 378 -6.88 22.26 12.12
CA GLN A 378 -7.89 22.28 13.18
C GLN A 378 -9.28 21.95 12.60
N SER A 379 -9.59 22.50 11.41
CA SER A 379 -10.80 22.15 10.68
C SER A 379 -10.84 20.66 10.33
N SER A 380 -9.68 20.07 9.99
CA SER A 380 -9.54 18.63 9.74
C SER A 380 -9.84 17.80 11.00
N GLN A 381 -9.36 18.20 12.18
CA GLN A 381 -9.68 17.51 13.43
C GLN A 381 -11.18 17.52 13.71
N LYS A 382 -11.81 18.70 13.56
CA LYS A 382 -13.26 18.83 13.75
C LYS A 382 -14.07 18.00 12.74
N ALA A 383 -13.63 17.94 11.48
CA ALA A 383 -14.23 17.04 10.49
C ALA A 383 -14.04 15.56 10.88
N LEU A 384 -12.87 15.17 11.39
CA LEU A 384 -12.60 13.82 11.90
C LEU A 384 -13.49 13.47 13.10
N GLU A 385 -13.84 14.41 13.98
CA GLU A 385 -14.80 14.17 15.07
C GLU A 385 -16.18 13.78 14.51
N VAL A 386 -16.64 14.46 13.47
CA VAL A 386 -17.90 14.12 12.77
C VAL A 386 -17.80 12.75 12.08
N ILE A 387 -16.68 12.50 11.40
CA ILE A 387 -16.42 11.26 10.68
C ILE A 387 -16.36 10.06 11.66
N SER A 388 -15.59 10.18 12.75
CA SER A 388 -15.39 9.10 13.71
C SER A 388 -16.67 8.71 14.46
N ALA A 389 -17.56 9.69 14.71
CA ALA A 389 -18.88 9.47 15.28
C ALA A 389 -19.86 8.80 14.30
N ALA A 390 -19.64 8.96 12.99
CA ALA A 390 -20.53 8.45 11.96
C ALA A 390 -20.12 7.08 11.41
N THR A 391 -18.83 6.72 11.47
CA THR A 391 -18.30 5.44 10.96
C THR A 391 -17.17 4.88 11.83
N GLU A 392 -17.09 3.56 11.89
CA GLU A 392 -15.99 2.82 12.52
C GLU A 392 -14.94 2.32 11.50
N LEU A 393 -15.07 2.70 10.24
CA LEU A 393 -14.16 2.26 9.19
C LEU A 393 -12.82 2.98 9.25
N THR A 394 -12.81 4.24 9.69
CA THR A 394 -11.58 5.04 9.73
C THR A 394 -10.68 4.65 10.89
N ILE A 395 -9.42 4.39 10.58
CA ILE A 395 -8.35 4.10 11.54
C ILE A 395 -7.29 5.17 11.39
N GLY A 396 -7.08 5.94 12.45
CA GLY A 396 -6.14 7.06 12.44
C GLY A 396 -4.76 6.71 12.96
N GLY A 397 -3.79 7.55 12.63
CA GLY A 397 -2.46 7.47 13.19
C GLY A 397 -1.61 8.71 12.96
N SER A 398 -0.41 8.71 13.53
CA SER A 398 0.58 9.77 13.32
C SER A 398 1.99 9.26 13.59
N ALA A 399 2.96 9.83 12.87
CA ALA A 399 4.38 9.65 13.11
C ALA A 399 4.85 10.59 14.24
N VAL A 400 4.39 10.34 15.49
CA VAL A 400 4.69 11.07 16.76
C VAL A 400 4.08 12.48 16.85
N LEU A 401 3.52 13.03 15.80
CA LEU A 401 3.05 14.42 15.75
C LEU A 401 1.55 14.58 16.03
N SER A 402 0.91 13.70 16.82
CA SER A 402 -0.55 13.69 17.05
C SER A 402 -1.11 15.03 17.51
N GLY A 403 -0.41 15.74 18.41
CA GLY A 403 -0.79 17.06 18.91
C GLY A 403 -0.59 18.19 17.89
N SER A 404 0.31 18.02 16.92
CA SER A 404 0.57 19.00 15.86
C SER A 404 -0.26 18.74 14.61
N ASN A 405 -0.40 17.49 14.20
CA ASN A 405 -1.21 17.11 13.04
C ASN A 405 -2.72 17.09 13.33
N LEU A 406 -3.11 16.99 14.61
CA LEU A 406 -4.50 16.94 15.06
C LEU A 406 -5.30 15.78 14.40
N THR A 407 -4.65 14.61 14.30
CA THR A 407 -5.21 13.41 13.65
C THR A 407 -6.00 12.51 14.59
N ARG A 408 -6.00 12.80 15.90
CA ARG A 408 -6.72 12.04 16.92
C ARG A 408 -7.92 12.81 17.41
N THR A 409 -9.07 12.12 17.49
CA THR A 409 -10.29 12.65 18.12
C THR A 409 -10.45 12.09 19.55
N GLY A 410 -11.30 12.72 20.36
CA GLY A 410 -11.46 12.36 21.77
C GLY A 410 -12.00 10.94 22.01
N ASP A 411 -12.75 10.39 21.06
CA ASP A 411 -13.33 9.03 21.10
C ASP A 411 -12.38 7.93 20.64
N MET A 412 -11.23 8.27 20.09
CA MET A 412 -10.27 7.29 19.56
C MET A 412 -9.34 6.77 20.66
N VAL A 413 -9.51 5.49 21.00
CA VAL A 413 -8.61 4.75 21.90
C VAL A 413 -7.40 4.28 21.11
N PRO A 414 -6.16 4.41 21.63
CA PRO A 414 -4.97 3.89 20.97
C PRO A 414 -4.95 2.36 20.87
N VAL A 415 -4.42 1.86 19.77
CA VAL A 415 -3.95 0.48 19.64
C VAL A 415 -2.66 0.35 20.46
N THR A 416 -2.60 -0.68 21.29
CA THR A 416 -1.42 -0.95 22.15
C THR A 416 -1.02 -2.42 22.06
N PRO A 417 0.21 -2.79 22.44
CA PRO A 417 0.68 -4.17 22.39
C PRO A 417 -0.29 -5.17 23.01
N GLY A 418 -0.81 -6.12 22.20
CA GLY A 418 -1.78 -7.12 22.63
C GLY A 418 -3.22 -6.62 22.80
N LYS A 419 -3.51 -5.33 22.59
CA LYS A 419 -4.85 -4.73 22.66
C LYS A 419 -5.17 -3.98 21.38
N TYR A 420 -5.84 -4.65 20.43
CA TYR A 420 -6.01 -4.17 19.05
C TYR A 420 -7.40 -3.59 18.76
N ARG A 421 -8.25 -3.38 19.77
CA ARG A 421 -9.59 -2.76 19.59
C ARG A 421 -9.58 -1.27 19.36
N GLY A 422 -8.42 -0.62 19.52
CA GLY A 422 -8.27 0.80 19.33
C GLY A 422 -8.51 1.24 17.87
N ARG A 423 -8.68 2.55 17.70
CA ARG A 423 -8.86 3.19 16.37
C ARG A 423 -7.78 4.23 16.05
N TYR A 424 -6.74 4.30 16.87
CA TYR A 424 -5.61 5.21 16.68
C TYR A 424 -4.30 4.48 16.89
N ILE A 425 -3.33 4.71 15.98
CA ILE A 425 -2.02 4.07 16.00
C ILE A 425 -0.95 5.14 16.19
N HIS A 426 -0.13 4.98 17.23
CA HIS A 426 1.11 5.73 17.38
C HIS A 426 2.21 5.00 16.61
N PHE A 427 2.48 5.46 15.39
CA PHE A 427 3.49 4.81 14.53
C PHE A 427 4.94 5.07 14.98
N GLY A 428 5.17 6.03 15.89
CA GLY A 428 6.51 6.48 16.23
C GLY A 428 7.07 7.42 15.14
N ILE A 429 8.34 7.80 15.25
CA ILE A 429 9.03 8.60 14.23
C ILE A 429 9.40 7.66 13.08
N ARG A 430 8.41 7.31 12.25
CA ARG A 430 8.47 6.30 11.20
C ARG A 430 7.52 6.65 10.06
N GLU A 431 7.79 7.73 9.36
CA GLU A 431 6.93 8.20 8.25
C GLU A 431 6.81 7.17 7.14
N HIS A 432 7.92 6.55 6.77
CA HIS A 432 7.97 5.52 5.72
C HIS A 432 7.25 4.24 6.16
N GLY A 433 7.55 3.75 7.36
CA GLY A 433 6.88 2.59 7.95
C GLY A 433 5.39 2.81 8.18
N MET A 434 4.97 4.03 8.60
CA MET A 434 3.57 4.42 8.70
C MET A 434 2.86 4.31 7.34
N ALA A 435 3.42 4.93 6.31
CA ALA A 435 2.82 4.93 4.98
C ALA A 435 2.71 3.52 4.39
N ALA A 436 3.75 2.68 4.53
CA ALA A 436 3.71 1.30 4.07
C ALA A 436 2.77 0.41 4.90
N ALA A 437 2.71 0.59 6.22
CA ALA A 437 1.74 -0.12 7.05
C ALA A 437 0.30 0.26 6.69
N MET A 438 0.02 1.53 6.40
CA MET A 438 -1.29 1.96 5.90
C MET A 438 -1.64 1.31 4.56
N ASN A 439 -0.67 1.11 3.65
CA ASN A 439 -0.89 0.33 2.43
C ASN A 439 -1.33 -1.09 2.77
N GLY A 440 -0.66 -1.76 3.70
CA GLY A 440 -1.03 -3.10 4.16
C GLY A 440 -2.42 -3.16 4.78
N MET A 441 -2.77 -2.16 5.59
CA MET A 441 -4.11 -2.06 6.19
C MET A 441 -5.21 -1.86 5.12
N ALA A 442 -4.96 -1.04 4.11
CA ALA A 442 -5.90 -0.82 3.00
C ALA A 442 -6.05 -2.08 2.13
N LEU A 443 -4.95 -2.76 1.80
CA LEU A 443 -4.92 -4.03 1.05
C LEU A 443 -5.63 -5.17 1.79
N HIS A 444 -5.51 -5.21 3.12
CA HIS A 444 -6.25 -6.18 3.94
C HIS A 444 -7.77 -5.99 3.81
N GLY A 445 -8.22 -4.74 3.73
CA GLY A 445 -9.64 -4.39 3.75
C GLY A 445 -10.25 -4.33 5.16
N GLY A 446 -11.51 -3.93 5.22
CA GLY A 446 -12.26 -3.82 6.48
C GLY A 446 -12.02 -2.51 7.23
N MET A 447 -11.15 -1.63 6.73
CA MET A 447 -10.83 -0.32 7.32
C MET A 447 -10.33 0.66 6.27
N ILE A 448 -10.36 1.94 6.61
CA ILE A 448 -9.81 3.05 5.81
C ILE A 448 -8.74 3.73 6.67
N PRO A 449 -7.44 3.46 6.40
CA PRO A 449 -6.36 4.06 7.17
C PRO A 449 -6.15 5.52 6.80
N TYR A 450 -5.86 6.35 7.80
CA TYR A 450 -5.29 7.67 7.61
C TYR A 450 -4.15 7.92 8.60
N GLY A 451 -3.15 8.68 8.17
CA GLY A 451 -1.97 8.95 8.99
C GLY A 451 -1.39 10.31 8.72
N GLY A 452 -0.85 10.93 9.78
CA GLY A 452 -0.34 12.29 9.72
C GLY A 452 1.14 12.43 10.04
N THR A 453 1.74 13.38 9.33
CA THR A 453 3.05 13.97 9.61
C THR A 453 3.09 15.40 9.04
N PHE A 454 4.22 16.09 9.06
CA PHE A 454 4.37 17.36 8.35
C PHE A 454 4.55 17.12 6.85
N LEU A 455 4.10 18.05 6.02
CA LEU A 455 4.14 17.89 4.57
C LEU A 455 5.58 17.70 4.05
N VAL A 456 6.56 18.38 4.62
CA VAL A 456 7.99 18.22 4.27
C VAL A 456 8.47 16.78 4.46
N PHE A 457 7.92 16.03 5.41
CA PHE A 457 8.33 14.65 5.70
C PHE A 457 7.69 13.61 4.77
N THR A 458 6.92 14.05 3.76
CA THR A 458 6.59 13.18 2.63
C THR A 458 7.84 12.71 1.88
N ASP A 459 8.96 13.42 2.01
CA ASP A 459 10.27 12.99 1.48
C ASP A 459 10.68 11.64 2.05
N TYR A 460 10.51 11.42 3.37
CA TYR A 460 10.77 10.11 3.97
C TYR A 460 9.77 9.04 3.51
N ALA A 461 8.50 9.40 3.33
CA ALA A 461 7.43 8.45 3.01
C ALA A 461 7.22 8.24 1.50
N ARG A 462 7.97 8.94 0.64
CA ARG A 462 7.74 9.06 -0.81
C ARG A 462 7.56 7.71 -1.51
N GLY A 463 8.41 6.73 -1.19
CA GLY A 463 8.35 5.40 -1.81
C GLY A 463 7.03 4.68 -1.54
N ALA A 464 6.54 4.70 -0.30
CA ALA A 464 5.29 4.06 0.09
C ALA A 464 4.06 4.82 -0.42
N ILE A 465 4.07 6.17 -0.46
CA ILE A 465 3.00 6.98 -1.06
C ILE A 465 2.86 6.65 -2.56
N ARG A 466 3.99 6.54 -3.26
CA ARG A 466 3.98 6.13 -4.68
C ARG A 466 3.38 4.75 -4.88
N LEU A 467 3.66 3.79 -4.00
CA LEU A 467 3.08 2.45 -4.06
C LEU A 467 1.58 2.47 -3.76
N SER A 468 1.09 3.32 -2.84
CA SER A 468 -0.36 3.51 -2.64
C SER A 468 -1.06 3.88 -3.95
N ALA A 469 -0.47 4.83 -4.69
CA ALA A 469 -1.00 5.31 -5.96
C ALA A 469 -0.94 4.23 -7.05
N LEU A 470 0.19 3.51 -7.16
CA LEU A 470 0.39 2.43 -8.12
C LEU A 470 -0.59 1.27 -7.88
N MET A 471 -0.80 0.88 -6.62
CA MET A 471 -1.74 -0.17 -6.23
C MET A 471 -3.19 0.31 -6.13
N LYS A 472 -3.46 1.59 -6.39
CA LYS A 472 -4.80 2.20 -6.31
C LYS A 472 -5.47 2.01 -4.95
N GLN A 473 -4.71 2.21 -3.85
CA GLN A 473 -5.22 1.99 -2.51
C GLN A 473 -5.81 3.26 -1.89
N ARG A 474 -6.96 3.11 -1.20
CA ARG A 474 -7.58 4.19 -0.44
C ARG A 474 -6.86 4.39 0.89
N VAL A 475 -5.86 5.25 0.88
CA VAL A 475 -5.10 5.70 2.04
C VAL A 475 -5.19 7.22 2.11
N VAL A 476 -5.46 7.80 3.28
CA VAL A 476 -5.51 9.25 3.44
C VAL A 476 -4.30 9.76 4.21
N TYR A 477 -3.49 10.56 3.56
CA TYR A 477 -2.29 11.19 4.12
C TYR A 477 -2.63 12.60 4.63
N VAL A 478 -2.59 12.80 5.94
CA VAL A 478 -2.88 14.10 6.58
C VAL A 478 -1.57 14.84 6.80
N MET A 479 -1.18 15.67 5.82
CA MET A 479 0.11 16.34 5.76
C MET A 479 -0.04 17.80 6.16
N THR A 480 0.38 18.13 7.41
CA THR A 480 0.19 19.48 7.97
C THR A 480 1.45 20.32 7.82
N HIS A 481 1.35 21.63 8.18
CA HIS A 481 2.45 22.57 8.03
C HIS A 481 2.86 22.71 6.55
N ASP A 482 1.85 23.10 5.74
CA ASP A 482 1.84 22.96 4.29
C ASP A 482 2.65 24.02 3.52
N SER A 483 3.23 25.01 4.20
CA SER A 483 3.95 26.12 3.56
C SER A 483 4.91 26.84 4.50
N ILE A 484 5.62 27.82 3.98
CA ILE A 484 6.46 28.77 4.75
C ILE A 484 5.68 29.48 5.86
N GLY A 485 4.35 29.52 5.78
CA GLY A 485 3.48 30.10 6.80
C GLY A 485 3.54 29.43 8.17
N LEU A 486 4.26 28.31 8.32
CA LEU A 486 4.56 27.71 9.63
C LEU A 486 5.54 28.57 10.47
N GLY A 487 6.43 29.33 9.83
CA GLY A 487 7.26 30.37 10.47
C GLY A 487 8.54 29.85 11.09
N GLU A 488 8.62 29.81 12.40
CA GLU A 488 9.84 29.73 13.23
C GLU A 488 10.68 28.47 13.01
N ASP A 489 10.08 27.34 12.61
CA ASP A 489 10.79 26.07 12.41
C ASP A 489 11.75 26.12 11.22
N GLY A 490 11.57 27.06 10.30
CA GLY A 490 12.52 27.37 9.23
C GLY A 490 12.53 26.37 8.07
N PRO A 491 13.54 26.48 7.17
CA PRO A 491 13.56 25.80 5.86
C PRO A 491 13.53 24.28 5.95
N THR A 492 14.03 23.67 7.02
CA THR A 492 13.99 22.20 7.20
C THR A 492 12.57 21.65 7.42
N HIS A 493 11.60 22.52 7.71
CA HIS A 493 10.21 22.16 7.97
C HIS A 493 9.23 22.84 7.00
N GLN A 494 9.72 23.80 6.21
CA GLN A 494 8.94 24.58 5.25
C GLN A 494 8.94 23.91 3.87
N PRO A 495 7.84 23.25 3.45
CA PRO A 495 7.77 22.65 2.13
C PRO A 495 7.68 23.72 1.04
N VAL A 496 8.39 23.53 -0.05
CA VAL A 496 8.39 24.41 -1.22
C VAL A 496 8.02 23.61 -2.47
N GLU A 497 8.78 22.55 -2.77
CA GLU A 497 8.60 21.70 -3.96
C GLU A 497 7.61 20.54 -3.76
N HIS A 498 7.21 20.25 -2.54
CA HIS A 498 6.47 19.03 -2.16
C HIS A 498 5.12 18.91 -2.84
N LEU A 499 4.38 20.02 -2.99
CA LEU A 499 3.09 20.00 -3.70
C LEU A 499 3.29 19.63 -5.17
N ALA A 500 4.29 20.20 -5.83
CA ALA A 500 4.61 19.89 -7.23
C ALA A 500 5.03 18.42 -7.39
N MET A 501 5.90 17.91 -6.49
CA MET A 501 6.33 16.53 -6.48
C MET A 501 5.14 15.56 -6.27
N LEU A 502 4.21 15.87 -5.39
CA LEU A 502 3.05 15.03 -5.12
C LEU A 502 2.08 15.05 -6.30
N ARG A 503 1.78 16.22 -6.88
CA ARG A 503 0.94 16.39 -8.09
C ARG A 503 1.54 15.69 -9.32
N ALA A 504 2.86 15.59 -9.42
CA ALA A 504 3.54 14.82 -10.48
C ALA A 504 3.38 13.29 -10.33
N THR A 505 2.80 12.79 -9.24
CA THR A 505 2.62 11.36 -9.02
C THR A 505 1.29 10.89 -9.63
N PRO A 506 1.31 10.00 -10.64
CA PRO A 506 0.07 9.49 -11.23
C PRO A 506 -0.84 8.84 -10.19
N ASN A 507 -2.15 9.06 -10.33
CA ASN A 507 -3.18 8.48 -9.47
C ASN A 507 -3.08 8.86 -7.97
N LEU A 508 -2.47 9.99 -7.65
CA LEU A 508 -2.44 10.55 -6.30
C LEU A 508 -3.31 11.80 -6.27
N MET A 509 -4.33 11.86 -5.41
CA MET A 509 -5.19 13.03 -5.25
C MET A 509 -4.56 13.99 -4.24
N VAL A 510 -4.25 15.21 -4.63
CA VAL A 510 -3.60 16.22 -3.77
C VAL A 510 -4.58 17.34 -3.47
N PHE A 511 -5.10 17.35 -2.24
CA PHE A 511 -6.01 18.37 -1.75
C PHE A 511 -5.25 19.42 -0.94
N ARG A 512 -5.44 20.69 -1.28
CA ARG A 512 -4.96 21.83 -0.49
C ARG A 512 -6.10 22.81 -0.25
N PRO A 513 -6.99 22.49 0.72
CA PRO A 513 -8.19 23.29 1.00
C PRO A 513 -7.87 24.62 1.67
N GLY A 514 -8.60 25.68 1.30
CA GLY A 514 -8.38 27.05 1.77
C GLY A 514 -9.17 27.43 3.02
N ASP A 515 -10.26 26.74 3.35
CA ASP A 515 -11.09 27.04 4.50
C ASP A 515 -11.71 25.80 5.16
N ALA A 516 -12.47 25.99 6.23
CA ALA A 516 -13.09 24.90 6.99
C ALA A 516 -14.12 24.10 6.17
N VAL A 517 -14.82 24.74 5.24
CA VAL A 517 -15.82 24.09 4.39
C VAL A 517 -15.13 23.18 3.38
N GLU A 518 -14.11 23.70 2.70
CA GLU A 518 -13.31 22.91 1.77
C GLU A 518 -12.61 21.72 2.45
N VAL A 519 -12.14 21.86 3.70
CA VAL A 519 -11.57 20.76 4.47
C VAL A 519 -12.58 19.65 4.70
N ALA A 520 -13.81 19.99 5.10
CA ALA A 520 -14.86 18.98 5.29
C ALA A 520 -15.25 18.29 3.97
N GLU A 521 -15.24 19.04 2.87
CA GLU A 521 -15.48 18.53 1.52
C GLU A 521 -14.34 17.63 1.03
N ALA A 522 -13.09 18.04 1.24
CA ALA A 522 -11.91 17.23 0.89
C ALA A 522 -11.90 15.89 1.62
N TRP A 523 -12.25 15.86 2.91
CA TRP A 523 -12.41 14.61 3.66
C TRP A 523 -13.51 13.71 3.07
N GLU A 524 -14.67 14.28 2.71
CA GLU A 524 -15.75 13.50 2.09
C GLU A 524 -15.29 12.87 0.77
N VAL A 525 -14.60 13.65 -0.08
CA VAL A 525 -14.07 13.16 -1.36
C VAL A 525 -12.98 12.10 -1.15
N ALA A 526 -12.00 12.37 -0.29
CA ALA A 526 -10.89 11.44 0.00
C ALA A 526 -11.39 10.09 0.53
N LEU A 527 -12.43 10.09 1.37
CA LEU A 527 -13.04 8.84 1.86
C LEU A 527 -13.88 8.14 0.80
N SER A 528 -14.41 8.84 -0.19
CA SER A 528 -15.27 8.30 -1.24
C SER A 528 -14.48 7.64 -2.38
N ILE A 529 -13.27 8.11 -2.66
CA ILE A 529 -12.40 7.58 -3.72
C ILE A 529 -11.81 6.25 -3.25
N LYS A 530 -12.24 5.13 -3.87
CA LYS A 530 -11.82 3.78 -3.47
C LYS A 530 -10.50 3.32 -4.12
N ASN A 531 -10.15 3.91 -5.25
CA ASN A 531 -9.09 3.45 -6.16
C ASN A 531 -7.92 4.43 -6.31
N ALA A 532 -7.77 5.34 -5.36
CA ALA A 532 -6.64 6.27 -5.30
C ALA A 532 -6.37 6.70 -3.85
N PRO A 533 -5.11 6.93 -3.45
CA PRO A 533 -4.78 7.60 -2.22
C PRO A 533 -5.01 9.11 -2.33
N SER A 534 -5.18 9.75 -1.17
CA SER A 534 -5.38 11.18 -1.04
C SER A 534 -4.37 11.80 -0.09
N VAL A 535 -3.81 12.94 -0.46
CA VAL A 535 -3.01 13.81 0.42
C VAL A 535 -3.84 15.04 0.75
N LEU A 536 -3.97 15.34 2.03
CA LEU A 536 -4.57 16.57 2.55
C LEU A 536 -3.45 17.46 3.06
N ALA A 537 -3.05 18.46 2.28
CA ALA A 537 -2.04 19.46 2.66
C ALA A 537 -2.72 20.56 3.47
N LEU A 538 -2.37 20.68 4.75
CA LEU A 538 -3.11 21.46 5.74
C LEU A 538 -2.23 22.50 6.43
N SER A 539 -2.76 23.70 6.61
CA SER A 539 -2.05 24.83 7.21
C SER A 539 -1.89 24.71 8.72
N ARG A 540 -0.83 25.36 9.24
CA ARG A 540 -0.67 25.67 10.67
C ARG A 540 -1.34 27.00 11.02
N GLN A 541 -1.32 27.98 10.12
CA GLN A 541 -1.95 29.28 10.30
C GLN A 541 -3.47 29.23 10.07
N GLY A 542 -4.20 30.10 10.77
CA GLY A 542 -5.65 30.22 10.65
C GLY A 542 -6.09 30.93 9.37
N THR A 543 -7.20 30.47 8.80
CA THR A 543 -7.84 31.07 7.62
C THR A 543 -9.31 31.33 7.92
N PRO A 544 -9.92 32.41 7.38
CA PRO A 544 -11.34 32.65 7.51
C PRO A 544 -12.14 31.65 6.67
N THR A 545 -13.39 31.43 7.03
CA THR A 545 -14.34 30.71 6.16
C THR A 545 -14.76 31.66 5.04
N LEU A 546 -14.40 31.31 3.81
CA LEU A 546 -14.58 32.17 2.63
C LEU A 546 -15.89 31.87 1.90
N ARG A 547 -16.30 30.58 1.89
CA ARG A 547 -17.51 30.16 1.19
C ARG A 547 -18.72 30.08 2.13
N GLN A 548 -19.51 31.14 2.18
CA GLN A 548 -20.71 31.27 3.02
C GLN A 548 -22.02 31.12 2.23
N GLU A 549 -21.99 31.02 0.92
CA GLU A 549 -23.18 30.91 0.09
C GLU A 549 -24.00 29.63 0.36
N ASN A 550 -25.35 29.75 0.15
CA ASN A 550 -26.34 28.72 0.48
C ASN A 550 -26.35 27.48 -0.44
N GLY A 551 -25.23 27.09 -0.98
CA GLY A 551 -25.10 25.83 -1.73
C GLY A 551 -24.87 24.63 -0.81
N THR A 552 -25.45 23.45 -1.12
CA THR A 552 -25.19 22.19 -0.40
C THR A 552 -24.26 21.26 -1.16
N GLU A 553 -23.85 21.64 -2.36
CA GLU A 553 -22.98 20.86 -3.23
C GLU A 553 -21.55 20.82 -2.68
N ASN A 554 -20.87 19.68 -2.85
CA ASN A 554 -19.46 19.55 -2.55
C ASN A 554 -18.65 20.07 -3.73
N MET A 555 -18.11 21.28 -3.61
CA MET A 555 -17.39 21.94 -4.70
C MET A 555 -15.95 21.44 -4.85
N VAL A 556 -15.36 20.90 -3.80
CA VAL A 556 -14.03 20.26 -3.86
C VAL A 556 -14.05 19.04 -4.80
N MET A 557 -15.20 18.38 -4.97
CA MET A 557 -15.38 17.31 -5.95
C MET A 557 -15.17 17.78 -7.40
N LYS A 558 -15.30 19.07 -7.67
CA LYS A 558 -15.00 19.68 -8.98
C LYS A 558 -13.49 19.96 -9.18
N GLY A 559 -12.71 19.88 -8.12
CA GLY A 559 -11.26 20.12 -8.15
C GLY A 559 -10.84 21.58 -8.29
N GLY A 560 -11.61 22.36 -9.02
CA GLY A 560 -11.49 23.82 -9.17
C GLY A 560 -12.84 24.46 -9.45
N TYR A 561 -13.10 25.62 -8.86
CA TYR A 561 -14.36 26.33 -9.01
C TYR A 561 -14.23 27.85 -8.75
N ILE A 562 -15.15 28.62 -9.30
CA ILE A 562 -15.21 30.07 -9.05
C ILE A 562 -15.71 30.28 -7.62
N LEU A 563 -14.83 30.77 -6.73
CA LEU A 563 -15.20 31.15 -5.38
C LEU A 563 -15.93 32.47 -5.36
N ARG A 564 -15.49 33.45 -6.15
CA ARG A 564 -16.11 34.75 -6.33
C ARG A 564 -15.96 35.21 -7.77
N GLU A 565 -17.07 35.54 -8.41
CA GLU A 565 -17.08 36.08 -9.76
C GLU A 565 -16.67 37.55 -9.77
N ALA A 566 -16.15 38.02 -10.87
CA ALA A 566 -15.87 39.44 -11.10
C ALA A 566 -17.17 40.23 -11.20
N PRO A 567 -17.26 41.43 -10.56
CA PRO A 567 -18.42 42.29 -10.72
C PRO A 567 -18.42 42.90 -12.15
N GLY A 568 -19.20 42.33 -13.05
CA GLY A 568 -19.26 42.73 -14.47
C GLY A 568 -18.33 41.92 -15.37
N LYS A 569 -17.62 42.60 -16.29
CA LYS A 569 -16.64 41.93 -17.17
C LYS A 569 -15.45 41.49 -16.34
N ARG A 570 -15.02 40.26 -16.56
CA ARG A 570 -13.81 39.69 -15.94
C ARG A 570 -12.57 40.27 -16.62
N ASP A 571 -11.76 41.05 -15.91
CA ASP A 571 -10.50 41.62 -16.39
C ASP A 571 -9.28 40.71 -16.05
N ALA A 572 -9.40 39.90 -14.97
CA ALA A 572 -8.40 38.94 -14.54
C ALA A 572 -9.02 37.73 -13.83
N THR A 573 -8.31 36.62 -13.80
CA THR A 573 -8.63 35.45 -12.95
C THR A 573 -7.47 35.22 -11.99
N ILE A 574 -7.74 35.25 -10.66
CA ILE A 574 -6.77 34.89 -9.64
C ILE A 574 -7.10 33.49 -9.15
N MET A 575 -6.18 32.54 -9.37
CA MET A 575 -6.30 31.16 -8.92
C MET A 575 -5.45 30.95 -7.67
N ALA A 576 -5.99 30.29 -6.66
CA ALA A 576 -5.23 30.01 -5.44
C ALA A 576 -5.63 28.67 -4.81
N THR A 577 -4.78 28.20 -3.91
CA THR A 577 -5.01 27.02 -3.06
C THR A 577 -4.70 27.36 -1.61
N GLY A 578 -5.20 26.56 -0.68
CA GLY A 578 -4.84 26.68 0.73
C GLY A 578 -5.08 28.08 1.30
N THR A 579 -4.18 28.51 2.17
CA THR A 579 -4.29 29.82 2.85
C THR A 579 -4.18 31.01 1.90
N GLU A 580 -3.57 30.84 0.74
CA GLU A 580 -3.42 31.90 -0.26
C GLU A 580 -4.76 32.28 -0.91
N LEU A 581 -5.80 31.45 -0.73
CA LEU A 581 -7.14 31.77 -1.20
C LEU A 581 -7.69 33.04 -0.51
N GLY A 582 -7.43 33.23 0.80
CA GLY A 582 -7.75 34.47 1.52
C GLY A 582 -7.03 35.67 0.94
N ILE A 583 -5.72 35.52 0.67
CA ILE A 583 -4.89 36.58 0.05
C ILE A 583 -5.42 36.94 -1.35
N ALA A 584 -5.82 35.92 -2.14
CA ALA A 584 -6.42 36.16 -3.46
C ALA A 584 -7.74 36.97 -3.41
N MET A 585 -8.57 36.72 -2.38
CA MET A 585 -9.78 37.48 -2.13
C MET A 585 -9.47 38.93 -1.82
N GLU A 586 -8.51 39.19 -0.92
CA GLU A 586 -8.10 40.56 -0.54
C GLU A 586 -7.44 41.27 -1.73
N ALA A 587 -6.59 40.58 -2.51
CA ALA A 587 -5.99 41.15 -3.71
C ALA A 587 -7.04 41.56 -4.77
N ALA A 588 -8.08 40.76 -4.96
CA ALA A 588 -9.16 41.10 -5.88
C ALA A 588 -9.95 42.33 -5.41
N ASP A 589 -10.12 42.53 -4.09
CA ASP A 589 -10.73 43.76 -3.54
C ASP A 589 -9.85 44.99 -3.76
N LEU A 590 -8.53 44.87 -3.50
CA LEU A 590 -7.58 45.97 -3.76
C LEU A 590 -7.51 46.34 -5.24
N LEU A 591 -7.50 45.37 -6.14
CA LEU A 591 -7.51 45.59 -7.57
C LEU A 591 -8.76 46.36 -8.02
N ARG A 592 -9.93 45.99 -7.51
CA ARG A 592 -11.17 46.68 -7.79
C ARG A 592 -11.15 48.12 -7.26
N ASP A 593 -10.80 48.29 -5.98
CA ASP A 593 -10.95 49.56 -5.28
C ASP A 593 -9.91 50.62 -5.66
N GLN A 594 -8.66 50.17 -5.97
CA GLN A 594 -7.57 51.10 -6.29
C GLN A 594 -7.28 51.21 -7.80
N TYR A 595 -7.60 50.17 -8.57
CA TYR A 595 -7.20 50.12 -9.99
C TYR A 595 -8.38 49.92 -10.95
N SER A 596 -9.61 49.77 -10.45
CA SER A 596 -10.82 49.47 -11.24
C SER A 596 -10.65 48.19 -12.10
N VAL A 597 -9.87 47.22 -11.62
CA VAL A 597 -9.65 45.91 -12.26
C VAL A 597 -10.56 44.87 -11.59
N HIS A 598 -11.42 44.26 -12.36
CA HIS A 598 -12.40 43.30 -11.86
C HIS A 598 -11.89 41.86 -12.02
N ALA A 599 -11.40 41.28 -10.93
CA ALA A 599 -10.87 39.95 -10.93
C ALA A 599 -11.90 38.93 -10.39
N ALA A 600 -12.01 37.78 -11.05
CA ALA A 600 -12.62 36.59 -10.47
C ALA A 600 -11.59 35.86 -9.59
N VAL A 601 -12.04 35.27 -8.48
CA VAL A 601 -11.21 34.41 -7.62
C VAL A 601 -11.66 32.97 -7.77
N VAL A 602 -10.70 32.12 -8.10
CA VAL A 602 -10.89 30.68 -8.33
C VAL A 602 -10.14 29.89 -7.26
N SER A 603 -10.85 29.02 -6.56
CA SER A 603 -10.23 28.01 -5.70
C SER A 603 -9.87 26.77 -6.52
N MET A 604 -8.63 26.28 -6.36
CA MET A 604 -8.08 25.08 -7.04
C MET A 604 -7.68 24.01 -6.03
N PRO A 605 -8.58 23.52 -5.16
CA PRO A 605 -8.22 22.65 -4.05
C PRO A 605 -7.68 21.28 -4.47
N CYS A 606 -7.95 20.79 -5.70
CA CYS A 606 -7.43 19.50 -6.20
C CYS A 606 -7.33 19.51 -7.73
N TRP A 607 -6.12 19.58 -8.25
CA TRP A 607 -5.87 19.66 -9.69
C TRP A 607 -6.33 18.42 -10.44
N GLU A 608 -6.08 17.24 -9.87
CA GLU A 608 -6.39 15.95 -10.49
C GLU A 608 -7.91 15.78 -10.72
N LEU A 609 -8.74 16.34 -9.85
CA LEU A 609 -10.20 16.35 -10.02
C LEU A 609 -10.64 17.43 -11.00
N PHE A 610 -9.94 18.57 -11.05
CA PHE A 610 -10.23 19.63 -12.01
C PHE A 610 -9.95 19.18 -13.44
N ASP A 611 -8.84 18.51 -13.66
CA ASP A 611 -8.44 17.98 -14.97
C ASP A 611 -9.42 16.91 -15.51
N GLN A 612 -10.14 16.22 -14.62
CA GLN A 612 -11.19 15.27 -14.97
C GLN A 612 -12.52 15.92 -15.35
N GLN A 613 -12.70 17.25 -15.12
CA GLN A 613 -13.92 17.93 -15.53
C GLN A 613 -13.97 18.11 -17.06
N ASP A 614 -15.20 18.29 -17.57
CA ASP A 614 -15.39 18.58 -18.98
C ASP A 614 -14.78 19.95 -19.38
N GLU A 615 -14.57 20.14 -20.65
CA GLU A 615 -13.95 21.34 -21.20
C GLU A 615 -14.79 22.60 -20.89
N ALA A 616 -16.11 22.49 -20.92
CA ALA A 616 -17.02 23.60 -20.64
C ALA A 616 -16.86 24.10 -19.21
N TRP A 617 -16.76 23.16 -18.22
CA TRP A 617 -16.49 23.52 -16.84
C TRP A 617 -15.14 24.20 -16.67
N ARG A 618 -14.08 23.61 -17.22
CA ARG A 618 -12.71 24.13 -17.10
C ARG A 618 -12.59 25.52 -17.74
N THR A 619 -13.13 25.69 -18.94
CA THR A 619 -13.17 27.00 -19.64
C THR A 619 -13.94 28.04 -18.83
N ARG A 620 -15.13 27.70 -18.31
CA ARG A 620 -15.92 28.60 -17.46
C ARG A 620 -15.15 29.05 -16.22
N VAL A 621 -14.47 28.10 -15.54
CA VAL A 621 -13.74 28.38 -14.30
C VAL A 621 -12.52 29.25 -14.57
N LEU A 622 -11.71 28.90 -15.55
CA LEU A 622 -10.49 29.62 -15.88
C LEU A 622 -10.78 30.99 -16.54
N GLY A 623 -11.82 31.07 -17.36
CA GLY A 623 -12.14 32.25 -18.16
C GLY A 623 -11.11 32.58 -19.23
N ASP A 624 -11.36 33.64 -19.99
CA ASP A 624 -10.52 34.10 -21.10
C ASP A 624 -9.59 35.27 -20.74
N ALA A 625 -9.77 35.85 -19.57
CA ALA A 625 -8.95 36.94 -19.06
C ALA A 625 -7.54 36.44 -18.62
N PRO A 626 -6.54 37.34 -18.50
CA PRO A 626 -5.24 36.97 -17.94
C PRO A 626 -5.36 36.24 -16.59
N ARG A 627 -4.57 35.18 -16.40
CA ARG A 627 -4.67 34.30 -15.26
C ARG A 627 -3.42 34.39 -14.38
N ILE A 628 -3.59 34.56 -13.10
CA ILE A 628 -2.51 34.64 -12.14
C ILE A 628 -2.75 33.56 -11.08
N ALA A 629 -1.74 32.75 -10.81
CA ALA A 629 -1.80 31.76 -9.73
C ALA A 629 -1.02 32.25 -8.51
N VAL A 630 -1.55 31.96 -7.32
CA VAL A 630 -0.95 32.34 -6.04
C VAL A 630 -0.87 31.09 -5.15
N GLU A 631 0.34 30.66 -4.83
CA GLU A 631 0.58 29.50 -3.95
C GLU A 631 1.92 29.64 -3.25
N ALA A 632 1.97 29.50 -1.92
CA ALA A 632 3.21 29.54 -1.14
C ALA A 632 4.02 28.25 -1.30
N ALA A 633 4.34 27.92 -2.55
CA ALA A 633 5.08 26.75 -3.00
C ALA A 633 5.77 27.06 -4.34
N SER A 634 6.50 26.10 -4.89
CA SER A 634 7.07 26.19 -6.25
C SER A 634 5.99 26.34 -7.30
N GLY A 635 6.22 27.21 -8.29
CA GLY A 635 5.33 27.43 -9.43
C GLY A 635 5.29 26.29 -10.46
N PHE A 636 6.03 25.22 -10.24
CA PHE A 636 6.11 24.10 -11.17
C PHE A 636 4.72 23.44 -11.37
N GLY A 637 4.30 23.37 -12.64
CA GLY A 637 2.99 22.83 -13.04
C GLY A 637 1.88 23.88 -13.19
N TRP A 638 1.98 25.08 -12.61
CA TRP A 638 0.95 26.09 -12.73
C TRP A 638 0.75 26.66 -14.15
N SER A 639 1.79 26.59 -15.00
CA SER A 639 1.73 27.08 -16.39
C SER A 639 0.61 26.42 -17.21
N GLN A 640 0.22 25.19 -16.89
CA GLN A 640 -0.91 24.52 -17.56
C GLN A 640 -2.26 25.24 -17.36
N TYR A 641 -2.41 26.00 -16.27
CA TYR A 641 -3.63 26.75 -15.97
C TYR A 641 -3.47 28.25 -16.25
N THR A 642 -2.30 28.83 -16.00
CA THR A 642 -2.05 30.26 -16.26
C THR A 642 -1.91 30.55 -17.76
N GLY A 643 -1.41 29.59 -18.53
CA GLY A 643 -1.09 29.78 -19.96
C GLY A 643 0.11 30.71 -20.18
N ASP A 644 0.36 31.04 -21.45
CA ASP A 644 1.58 31.77 -21.88
C ASP A 644 1.60 33.25 -21.46
N HIS A 645 0.43 33.83 -21.18
CA HIS A 645 0.27 35.24 -20.78
C HIS A 645 -0.08 35.41 -19.30
N GLY A 646 -0.02 34.34 -18.54
CA GLY A 646 -0.33 34.35 -17.13
C GLY A 646 0.89 34.54 -16.25
N GLY A 647 0.66 34.67 -14.92
CA GLY A 647 1.69 34.87 -13.94
C GLY A 647 1.57 33.89 -12.75
N PHE A 648 2.64 33.79 -12.00
CA PHE A 648 2.68 33.01 -10.76
C PHE A 648 3.33 33.85 -9.65
N VAL A 649 2.69 33.87 -8.49
CA VAL A 649 3.21 34.45 -7.25
C VAL A 649 3.41 33.33 -6.25
N GLY A 650 4.68 33.04 -5.88
CA GLY A 650 5.01 31.94 -4.99
C GLY A 650 6.49 31.91 -4.66
N MET A 651 7.05 30.70 -4.45
CA MET A 651 8.40 30.50 -3.95
C MET A 651 9.37 30.16 -5.09
N ASN A 652 10.53 30.86 -5.09
CA ASN A 652 11.66 30.59 -6.01
C ASN A 652 12.89 30.10 -5.25
N SER A 653 12.84 30.06 -3.91
CA SER A 653 13.91 29.60 -3.02
C SER A 653 13.30 28.95 -1.78
N PHE A 654 14.15 28.36 -0.95
CA PHE A 654 13.74 27.94 0.38
C PHE A 654 13.32 29.16 1.23
N GLY A 655 12.47 28.90 2.24
CA GLY A 655 12.09 29.91 3.21
C GLY A 655 13.18 30.15 4.27
N GLU A 656 12.85 30.93 5.28
CA GLU A 656 13.73 31.30 6.37
C GLU A 656 13.03 31.13 7.72
N SER A 657 13.84 30.96 8.79
CA SER A 657 13.34 30.91 10.16
C SER A 657 13.04 32.34 10.64
N ALA A 658 11.77 32.64 10.83
CA ALA A 658 11.32 33.93 11.35
C ALA A 658 10.04 33.77 12.17
N PRO A 659 9.81 34.65 13.17
CA PRO A 659 8.51 34.75 13.81
C PRO A 659 7.41 35.00 12.77
N ARG A 660 6.24 34.43 12.97
CA ARG A 660 5.10 34.73 12.10
C ARG A 660 4.79 36.21 12.13
N PRO A 661 4.43 36.81 11.00
CA PRO A 661 3.77 38.11 11.04
C PRO A 661 2.53 37.97 11.95
N SER A 662 2.41 38.86 12.94
CA SER A 662 1.17 38.98 13.68
C SER A 662 0.05 39.26 12.67
N PRO A 663 -1.13 38.64 12.79
CA PRO A 663 -2.24 39.06 11.98
C PRO A 663 -2.48 40.54 12.29
N LEU A 664 -2.32 41.40 11.29
CA LEU A 664 -2.74 42.80 11.33
C LEU A 664 -4.23 42.88 11.53
#